data_210bb64f9316358c0e02b89482d7e81e
#
_entry.id   210bb64f9316358c0e02b89482d7e81e
#
_cell.length_a   1.000
_cell.length_b   1.000
_cell.length_c   1.000
_cell.angle_alpha   90.00
_cell.angle_beta   90.00
_cell.angle_gamma   90.00
#
_symmetry.space_group_name_H-M   'P 1'
#
loop_
_entity.id
_entity.type
_entity.pdbx_description
1 polymer ?
#
loop_
_entity_poly.entity_id
_entity_poly.type
_entity_poly.pdbx_seq_one_letter_code
_entity_poly.pdbx_strand_id
1 'polypeptide(L)'
;MKELLFGAAYYDEYMPYDRLQQDVAMMKKAGINTVRIAESTWSTCEPQEGVFDFSHVERVMDAMEEAGINVIIGTPTYAIPTWMVKSHPDVMAETVNGRGIYGARQIMDITHPVYRFYAERVIRKLMECTAHRKCVIGFQVDNETKYYGTAGKNVQEKFVKYLRKKFNNDLDAMNHEFGLDYWSNRINAWEDFPDVRGTINGSLGAEFEKFQRTLVDEFLSWQADIVNEYRREDQFITHNFDFEWRGYSYGVQPDVNHYHAAEALTIAGTDIYHPTQDDLTGAEIAFGGDMTRSLKRDNYLVLETEAQGYPGWTPYKGQLRLQGYSHLASGSNSVMYWHWHSIHNSFETYWKGLLSHDMQENAPYREACIMGKEFSEIGSHLVNLKKKNHVAILVSNEALTALKWFGIEATAAGNNGIGYNDVVRWIYDALYQMNIECDFVWPESDNLEQYKAIFIPALYAAPDELLERLKQYVADGGTLVATFKTAFANENIKVSHEMQPHILSNCFGINYQQFTFPKNVGLTGSIIRESGADEADKKNETKEIIETEENTDVPATAKVFMELLMPQEAEVLAFYDHYNWKEYAAITKNHYEKGTAIYIGCMTDDNTLKAVITEALRSAELELPEYRWPVIVRKGTNDLGKCVRYILNYSAEEQKVSYYGKNGTELLSGESVQDGESITVSPWNIKIVEEA
;
A
#
# COMPACT_ATOMS: atom_id res chain seq x y z
N MET A 1 19.80 -8.91 1.19
CA MET A 1 19.77 -10.10 0.28
C MET A 1 21.11 -10.25 -0.39
N LYS A 2 21.48 -11.45 -0.90
CA LYS A 2 22.75 -11.65 -1.63
C LYS A 2 22.61 -11.39 -3.13
N GLU A 3 21.41 -11.59 -3.65
CA GLU A 3 21.06 -11.42 -5.06
C GLU A 3 19.60 -10.98 -5.19
N LEU A 4 19.22 -10.45 -6.35
CA LEU A 4 17.83 -10.20 -6.71
C LEU A 4 17.10 -11.52 -6.91
N LEU A 5 15.92 -11.64 -6.34
CA LEU A 5 15.02 -12.78 -6.56
C LEU A 5 14.12 -12.49 -7.77
N PHE A 6 14.22 -13.31 -8.78
CA PHE A 6 13.40 -13.23 -9.99
C PHE A 6 12.67 -14.53 -10.21
N GLY A 7 11.34 -14.49 -10.23
CA GLY A 7 10.60 -15.73 -10.22
C GLY A 7 9.11 -15.66 -10.43
N ALA A 8 8.44 -16.70 -9.98
CA ALA A 8 7.00 -16.83 -10.06
C ALA A 8 6.45 -17.80 -8.98
N ALA A 9 5.17 -17.69 -8.68
CA ALA A 9 4.42 -18.76 -8.04
C ALA A 9 4.34 -19.96 -8.98
N TYR A 10 4.56 -21.17 -8.47
CA TYR A 10 4.62 -22.38 -9.26
C TYR A 10 3.88 -23.53 -8.55
N TYR A 11 2.91 -24.12 -9.25
CA TYR A 11 2.10 -25.22 -8.72
C TYR A 11 2.08 -26.36 -9.73
N ASP A 12 2.92 -27.39 -9.50
CA ASP A 12 2.97 -28.59 -10.32
C ASP A 12 1.61 -29.31 -10.33
N GLU A 13 0.88 -29.26 -9.23
CA GLU A 13 -0.45 -29.80 -9.03
C GLU A 13 -1.56 -29.12 -9.83
N TYR A 14 -1.33 -27.91 -10.37
CA TYR A 14 -2.27 -27.20 -11.22
C TYR A 14 -2.02 -27.44 -12.72
N MET A 15 -0.93 -28.14 -13.05
CA MET A 15 -0.58 -28.40 -14.44
C MET A 15 -1.57 -29.35 -15.10
N PRO A 16 -1.99 -29.10 -16.37
CA PRO A 16 -2.91 -29.97 -17.09
C PRO A 16 -2.27 -31.30 -17.49
N TYR A 17 -0.94 -31.41 -17.47
CA TYR A 17 -0.14 -32.60 -17.71
C TYR A 17 1.25 -32.43 -17.10
N ASP A 18 1.95 -33.54 -16.88
CA ASP A 18 3.31 -33.52 -16.31
C ASP A 18 4.29 -32.80 -17.24
N ARG A 19 4.89 -31.73 -16.74
CA ARG A 19 5.83 -30.91 -17.49
C ARG A 19 6.95 -30.29 -16.63
N LEU A 20 7.13 -30.75 -15.37
CA LEU A 20 8.08 -30.15 -14.42
C LEU A 20 9.47 -29.93 -15.02
N GLN A 21 10.04 -30.94 -15.69
CA GLN A 21 11.38 -30.83 -16.30
C GLN A 21 11.43 -29.80 -17.42
N GLN A 22 10.36 -29.69 -18.20
CA GLN A 22 10.23 -28.69 -19.26
C GLN A 22 10.13 -27.29 -18.66
N ASP A 23 9.34 -27.11 -17.60
CA ASP A 23 9.19 -25.83 -16.91
C ASP A 23 10.50 -25.38 -16.27
N VAL A 24 11.22 -26.27 -15.60
CA VAL A 24 12.55 -25.98 -15.04
C VAL A 24 13.53 -25.52 -16.15
N ALA A 25 13.54 -26.19 -17.30
CA ALA A 25 14.36 -25.77 -18.43
C ALA A 25 13.99 -24.39 -18.95
N MET A 26 12.70 -24.08 -19.04
CA MET A 26 12.22 -22.77 -19.45
C MET A 26 12.50 -21.69 -18.41
N MET A 27 12.36 -21.98 -17.11
CA MET A 27 12.74 -21.07 -16.02
C MET A 27 14.21 -20.70 -16.06
N LYS A 28 15.10 -21.70 -16.23
CA LYS A 28 16.55 -21.45 -16.39
C LYS A 28 16.85 -20.57 -17.61
N LYS A 29 16.18 -20.84 -18.75
CA LYS A 29 16.31 -20.02 -19.95
C LYS A 29 15.88 -18.56 -19.72
N ALA A 30 14.85 -18.37 -18.92
CA ALA A 30 14.35 -17.04 -18.55
C ALA A 30 15.18 -16.34 -17.45
N GLY A 31 16.19 -16.99 -16.89
CA GLY A 31 16.99 -16.45 -15.77
C GLY A 31 16.22 -16.42 -14.44
N ILE A 32 15.12 -17.17 -14.32
CA ILE A 32 14.39 -17.33 -13.08
C ILE A 32 15.24 -18.11 -12.09
N ASN A 33 15.42 -17.54 -10.91
CA ASN A 33 16.23 -18.11 -9.82
C ASN A 33 15.43 -18.44 -8.56
N THR A 34 14.12 -18.17 -8.55
CA THR A 34 13.28 -18.39 -7.36
C THR A 34 11.86 -18.79 -7.75
N VAL A 35 11.28 -19.72 -7.02
CA VAL A 35 9.84 -20.07 -7.09
C VAL A 35 9.21 -20.03 -5.72
N ARG A 36 7.90 -19.72 -5.65
CA ARG A 36 7.09 -19.84 -4.44
C ARG A 36 6.09 -20.97 -4.62
N ILE A 37 5.95 -21.84 -3.61
CA ILE A 37 5.13 -23.03 -3.67
C ILE A 37 4.41 -23.30 -2.34
N ALA A 38 3.41 -24.14 -2.36
CA ALA A 38 2.73 -24.82 -1.26
C ALA A 38 1.64 -24.02 -0.53
N GLU A 39 1.57 -22.71 -0.57
CA GLU A 39 0.63 -21.92 0.23
C GLU A 39 -0.85 -22.22 -0.03
N SER A 40 -1.21 -22.78 -1.18
CA SER A 40 -2.62 -23.04 -1.57
C SER A 40 -3.02 -24.51 -1.50
N THR A 41 -2.20 -25.40 -0.96
CA THR A 41 -2.32 -26.83 -1.23
C THR A 41 -2.58 -27.71 -0.01
N TRP A 42 -3.27 -27.17 1.02
CA TRP A 42 -3.56 -27.97 2.24
C TRP A 42 -4.29 -29.28 1.93
N SER A 43 -5.30 -29.25 1.07
CA SER A 43 -6.04 -30.48 0.69
C SER A 43 -5.18 -31.54 0.00
N THR A 44 -4.10 -31.14 -0.68
CA THR A 44 -3.12 -32.05 -1.28
C THR A 44 -2.12 -32.54 -0.24
N CYS A 45 -1.65 -31.64 0.64
CA CYS A 45 -0.75 -31.97 1.74
C CYS A 45 -1.39 -32.87 2.79
N GLU A 46 -2.70 -32.74 3.01
CA GLU A 46 -3.47 -33.52 3.98
C GLU A 46 -4.82 -33.95 3.37
N PRO A 47 -4.83 -34.96 2.47
CA PRO A 47 -6.02 -35.39 1.74
C PRO A 47 -7.12 -35.97 2.65
N GLN A 48 -6.75 -36.51 3.81
CA GLN A 48 -7.66 -36.94 4.88
C GLN A 48 -7.08 -36.48 6.22
N GLU A 49 -7.93 -36.33 7.20
CA GLU A 49 -7.51 -35.95 8.55
C GLU A 49 -6.38 -36.83 9.08
N GLY A 50 -5.22 -36.24 9.36
CA GLY A 50 -4.02 -36.92 9.88
C GLY A 50 -3.25 -37.74 8.87
N VAL A 51 -3.65 -37.77 7.60
CA VAL A 51 -2.91 -38.44 6.53
C VAL A 51 -2.20 -37.40 5.70
N PHE A 52 -0.86 -37.35 5.78
CA PHE A 52 -0.04 -36.36 5.12
C PHE A 52 0.64 -36.91 3.88
N ASP A 53 0.64 -36.15 2.79
CA ASP A 53 1.33 -36.46 1.55
C ASP A 53 1.98 -35.15 1.00
N PHE A 54 3.29 -35.03 1.13
CA PHE A 54 4.08 -33.94 0.63
C PHE A 54 4.85 -34.27 -0.65
N SER A 55 4.53 -35.39 -1.30
CA SER A 55 5.26 -35.88 -2.48
C SER A 55 5.34 -34.83 -3.61
N HIS A 56 4.29 -34.04 -3.82
CA HIS A 56 4.29 -32.95 -4.82
C HIS A 56 5.26 -31.82 -4.43
N VAL A 57 5.34 -31.45 -3.15
CA VAL A 57 6.27 -30.43 -2.65
C VAL A 57 7.71 -30.91 -2.76
N GLU A 58 7.98 -32.18 -2.32
CA GLU A 58 9.30 -32.79 -2.39
C GLU A 58 9.79 -32.90 -3.85
N ARG A 59 8.91 -33.35 -4.76
CA ARG A 59 9.20 -33.49 -6.18
C ARG A 59 9.63 -32.13 -6.80
N VAL A 60 8.94 -31.05 -6.48
CA VAL A 60 9.29 -29.70 -6.97
C VAL A 60 10.61 -29.26 -6.34
N MET A 61 10.79 -29.40 -5.03
CA MET A 61 12.04 -29.04 -4.36
C MET A 61 13.24 -29.79 -4.92
N ASP A 62 13.13 -31.08 -5.22
CA ASP A 62 14.21 -31.89 -5.82
C ASP A 62 14.63 -31.31 -7.18
N ALA A 63 13.66 -31.00 -8.03
CA ALA A 63 13.91 -30.45 -9.36
C ALA A 63 14.53 -29.03 -9.27
N MET A 64 14.05 -28.19 -8.37
CA MET A 64 14.57 -26.84 -8.17
C MET A 64 15.97 -26.85 -7.56
N GLU A 65 16.23 -27.73 -6.59
CA GLU A 65 17.57 -27.87 -5.98
C GLU A 65 18.60 -28.35 -7.00
N GLU A 66 18.26 -29.33 -7.86
CA GLU A 66 19.12 -29.80 -8.96
C GLU A 66 19.38 -28.66 -9.97
N ALA A 67 18.40 -27.84 -10.24
CA ALA A 67 18.48 -26.72 -11.17
C ALA A 67 19.22 -25.48 -10.60
N GLY A 68 19.44 -25.42 -9.29
CA GLY A 68 19.98 -24.25 -8.58
C GLY A 68 18.97 -23.10 -8.47
N ILE A 69 17.67 -23.42 -8.42
CA ILE A 69 16.56 -22.46 -8.23
C ILE A 69 16.15 -22.47 -6.77
N ASN A 70 16.05 -21.29 -6.17
CA ASN A 70 15.60 -21.08 -4.79
C ASN A 70 14.09 -21.34 -4.65
N VAL A 71 13.70 -21.74 -3.46
CA VAL A 71 12.29 -22.01 -3.13
C VAL A 71 11.86 -21.18 -1.91
N ILE A 72 10.72 -20.52 -2.02
CA ILE A 72 9.97 -19.95 -0.90
C ILE A 72 8.80 -20.88 -0.62
N ILE A 73 8.68 -21.35 0.62
CA ILE A 73 7.59 -22.22 1.05
C ILE A 73 6.49 -21.37 1.71
N GLY A 74 5.27 -21.47 1.21
CA GLY A 74 4.11 -20.85 1.85
C GLY A 74 3.39 -21.82 2.78
N THR A 75 2.91 -21.35 3.94
CA THR A 75 2.04 -22.15 4.82
C THR A 75 0.64 -22.24 4.22
N PRO A 76 0.02 -23.44 4.10
CA PRO A 76 -1.18 -23.64 3.28
C PRO A 76 -2.48 -23.32 4.01
N THR A 77 -2.50 -22.32 4.89
CA THR A 77 -3.54 -22.13 5.90
C THR A 77 -4.76 -21.34 5.44
N TYR A 78 -4.65 -20.59 4.34
CA TYR A 78 -5.74 -19.71 3.86
C TYR A 78 -6.86 -20.45 3.08
N ALA A 79 -6.63 -21.72 2.70
CA ALA A 79 -7.59 -22.54 1.96
C ALA A 79 -7.74 -23.91 2.66
N ILE A 80 -8.85 -24.08 3.40
CA ILE A 80 -9.09 -25.24 4.26
C ILE A 80 -9.60 -26.46 3.48
N PRO A 81 -9.24 -27.70 3.91
CA PRO A 81 -9.67 -28.92 3.24
C PRO A 81 -11.15 -29.25 3.52
N THR A 82 -11.77 -29.97 2.58
CA THR A 82 -13.17 -30.38 2.65
C THR A 82 -13.51 -31.25 3.87
N TRP A 83 -12.60 -32.12 4.29
CA TRP A 83 -12.81 -32.98 5.45
C TRP A 83 -12.98 -32.17 6.74
N MET A 84 -12.25 -31.04 6.87
CA MET A 84 -12.35 -30.15 8.03
C MET A 84 -13.74 -29.51 8.10
N VAL A 85 -14.22 -28.93 7.01
CA VAL A 85 -15.55 -28.28 6.99
C VAL A 85 -16.68 -29.29 7.23
N LYS A 86 -16.53 -30.52 6.74
CA LYS A 86 -17.50 -31.58 6.97
C LYS A 86 -17.57 -32.02 8.44
N SER A 87 -16.41 -32.14 9.08
CA SER A 87 -16.30 -32.61 10.48
C SER A 87 -16.54 -31.46 11.48
N HIS A 88 -16.16 -30.23 11.13
CA HIS A 88 -16.19 -29.05 11.97
C HIS A 88 -16.77 -27.84 11.21
N PRO A 89 -18.06 -27.83 10.86
CA PRO A 89 -18.65 -26.75 10.05
C PRO A 89 -18.63 -25.38 10.74
N ASP A 90 -18.37 -25.33 12.03
CA ASP A 90 -18.23 -24.14 12.85
C ASP A 90 -16.87 -23.43 12.70
N VAL A 91 -15.90 -24.03 11.99
CA VAL A 91 -14.65 -23.33 11.62
C VAL A 91 -14.87 -22.23 10.57
N MET A 92 -16.01 -22.27 9.87
CA MET A 92 -16.35 -21.27 8.86
C MET A 92 -16.63 -19.93 9.51
N ALA A 93 -16.11 -18.86 8.91
CA ALA A 93 -16.34 -17.51 9.38
C ALA A 93 -17.85 -17.17 9.43
N GLU A 94 -18.30 -16.65 10.54
CA GLU A 94 -19.63 -16.11 10.68
C GLU A 94 -19.58 -14.59 10.59
N THR A 95 -20.18 -14.03 9.55
CA THR A 95 -20.13 -12.61 9.21
C THR A 95 -21.50 -11.95 9.43
N VAL A 96 -21.62 -10.66 9.08
CA VAL A 96 -22.92 -9.96 9.04
C VAL A 96 -23.92 -10.62 8.06
N ASN A 97 -23.43 -11.35 7.06
CA ASN A 97 -24.23 -12.08 6.06
C ASN A 97 -24.53 -13.53 6.46
N GLY A 98 -24.16 -13.93 7.67
CA GLY A 98 -24.27 -15.29 8.17
C GLY A 98 -22.98 -16.09 8.01
N ARG A 99 -23.08 -17.42 8.23
CA ARG A 99 -21.94 -18.32 8.14
C ARG A 99 -21.51 -18.54 6.70
N GLY A 100 -20.20 -18.48 6.46
CA GLY A 100 -19.58 -18.75 5.16
C GLY A 100 -19.93 -20.15 4.64
N ILE A 101 -20.00 -20.28 3.32
CA ILE A 101 -20.26 -21.54 2.62
C ILE A 101 -18.96 -21.97 1.96
N TYR A 102 -18.59 -23.25 2.11
CA TYR A 102 -17.40 -23.81 1.50
C TYR A 102 -17.44 -23.67 -0.03
N GLY A 103 -16.29 -23.37 -0.63
CA GLY A 103 -16.11 -23.25 -2.08
C GLY A 103 -15.21 -22.09 -2.51
N ALA A 104 -14.86 -21.20 -1.59
CA ALA A 104 -13.88 -20.16 -1.79
C ALA A 104 -12.70 -20.31 -0.84
N ARG A 105 -11.63 -19.55 -1.04
CA ARG A 105 -10.53 -19.37 -0.08
C ARG A 105 -10.93 -18.35 1.00
N GLN A 106 -10.19 -18.31 2.11
CA GLN A 106 -10.27 -17.21 3.11
C GLN A 106 -11.69 -17.04 3.71
N ILE A 107 -12.29 -18.15 4.12
CA ILE A 107 -13.68 -18.19 4.63
C ILE A 107 -13.79 -18.81 6.02
N MET A 108 -12.67 -18.96 6.73
CA MET A 108 -12.61 -19.54 8.07
C MET A 108 -12.45 -18.48 9.15
N ASP A 109 -12.85 -18.81 10.37
CA ASP A 109 -12.52 -18.02 11.57
C ASP A 109 -11.07 -18.34 11.99
N ILE A 110 -10.15 -17.41 11.72
CA ILE A 110 -8.72 -17.54 12.06
C ILE A 110 -8.47 -17.63 13.57
N THR A 111 -9.47 -17.38 14.40
CA THR A 111 -9.40 -17.51 15.87
C THR A 111 -10.01 -18.79 16.40
N HIS A 112 -10.63 -19.59 15.52
CA HIS A 112 -11.34 -20.81 15.95
C HIS A 112 -10.34 -21.88 16.46
N PRO A 113 -10.52 -22.43 17.66
CA PRO A 113 -9.53 -23.31 18.26
C PRO A 113 -9.30 -24.59 17.48
N VAL A 114 -10.32 -25.17 16.84
CA VAL A 114 -10.20 -26.35 15.99
C VAL A 114 -9.41 -26.04 14.71
N TYR A 115 -9.72 -24.92 14.07
CA TYR A 115 -8.97 -24.48 12.91
C TYR A 115 -7.49 -24.27 13.29
N ARG A 116 -7.21 -23.54 14.38
CA ARG A 116 -5.84 -23.31 14.87
C ARG A 116 -5.09 -24.61 15.16
N PHE A 117 -5.75 -25.61 15.75
CA PHE A 117 -5.16 -26.92 16.02
C PHE A 117 -4.71 -27.62 14.73
N TYR A 118 -5.57 -27.65 13.72
CA TYR A 118 -5.24 -28.29 12.45
C TYR A 118 -4.24 -27.46 11.61
N ALA A 119 -4.34 -26.15 11.62
CA ALA A 119 -3.40 -25.27 10.94
C ALA A 119 -1.98 -25.42 11.52
N GLU A 120 -1.83 -25.43 12.85
CA GLU A 120 -0.54 -25.70 13.50
C GLU A 120 0.02 -27.07 13.08
N ARG A 121 -0.82 -28.08 13.07
CA ARG A 121 -0.41 -29.44 12.71
C ARG A 121 0.14 -29.53 11.28
N VAL A 122 -0.56 -28.95 10.31
CA VAL A 122 -0.09 -28.97 8.91
C VAL A 122 1.16 -28.13 8.72
N ILE A 123 1.26 -26.95 9.36
CA ILE A 123 2.48 -26.13 9.32
C ILE A 123 3.66 -26.92 9.84
N ARG A 124 3.56 -27.53 11.04
CA ARG A 124 4.66 -28.33 11.63
C ARG A 124 5.09 -29.47 10.71
N LYS A 125 4.14 -30.19 10.11
CA LYS A 125 4.45 -31.28 9.17
C LYS A 125 5.13 -30.78 7.89
N LEU A 126 4.70 -29.66 7.36
CA LEU A 126 5.34 -29.01 6.21
C LEU A 126 6.77 -28.56 6.55
N MET A 127 6.98 -27.95 7.73
CA MET A 127 8.28 -27.51 8.21
C MET A 127 9.26 -28.68 8.41
N GLU A 128 8.79 -29.82 8.98
CA GLU A 128 9.57 -31.06 9.11
C GLU A 128 10.11 -31.53 7.76
N CYS A 129 9.31 -31.40 6.68
CA CYS A 129 9.66 -31.80 5.32
C CYS A 129 10.60 -30.79 4.63
N THR A 130 10.44 -29.49 4.86
CA THR A 130 10.99 -28.45 3.97
C THR A 130 12.14 -27.63 4.57
N ALA A 131 12.15 -27.37 5.89
CA ALA A 131 13.04 -26.38 6.49
C ALA A 131 14.54 -26.70 6.34
N HIS A 132 14.90 -27.97 6.28
CA HIS A 132 16.28 -28.43 6.18
C HIS A 132 16.83 -28.40 4.74
N ARG A 133 15.98 -28.22 3.73
CA ARG A 133 16.37 -28.24 2.31
C ARG A 133 17.20 -27.00 1.94
N LYS A 134 18.27 -27.21 1.16
CA LYS A 134 19.19 -26.11 0.78
C LYS A 134 18.55 -25.09 -0.14
N CYS A 135 17.68 -25.56 -1.05
CA CYS A 135 16.96 -24.68 -1.97
C CYS A 135 15.95 -23.75 -1.25
N VAL A 136 15.51 -24.11 -0.05
CA VAL A 136 14.52 -23.28 0.71
C VAL A 136 15.22 -22.11 1.37
N ILE A 137 14.93 -20.89 0.88
CA ILE A 137 15.54 -19.62 1.33
C ILE A 137 14.67 -18.82 2.29
N GLY A 138 13.39 -19.15 2.39
CA GLY A 138 12.46 -18.46 3.28
C GLY A 138 11.06 -19.07 3.26
N PHE A 139 10.22 -18.49 4.12
CA PHE A 139 8.85 -18.93 4.34
C PHE A 139 7.91 -17.74 4.22
N GLN A 140 6.81 -17.91 3.49
CA GLN A 140 5.66 -17.03 3.53
C GLN A 140 4.63 -17.61 4.50
N VAL A 141 4.25 -16.89 5.53
CA VAL A 141 3.17 -17.31 6.43
C VAL A 141 1.83 -16.88 5.86
N ASP A 142 0.90 -17.82 5.70
CA ASP A 142 -0.44 -17.60 5.13
C ASP A 142 -0.42 -16.89 3.78
N ASN A 143 -1.55 -16.30 3.35
CA ASN A 143 -1.67 -15.57 2.09
C ASN A 143 -2.69 -14.44 2.20
N GLU A 144 -2.30 -13.18 1.92
CA GLU A 144 -3.18 -11.99 1.93
C GLU A 144 -4.15 -11.99 3.12
N THR A 145 -3.64 -12.24 4.30
CA THR A 145 -4.43 -12.52 5.50
C THR A 145 -5.27 -11.32 5.93
N LYS A 146 -6.53 -11.58 6.18
CA LYS A 146 -7.51 -10.61 6.72
C LYS A 146 -8.31 -11.26 7.84
N TYR A 147 -9.14 -10.49 8.54
CA TYR A 147 -10.08 -11.07 9.50
C TYR A 147 -11.33 -11.68 8.83
N TYR A 148 -11.49 -11.54 7.53
CA TYR A 148 -12.55 -12.14 6.69
C TYR A 148 -13.98 -11.81 7.13
N GLY A 149 -14.19 -10.64 7.72
CA GLY A 149 -15.48 -10.22 8.25
C GLY A 149 -15.98 -11.04 9.45
N THR A 150 -15.10 -11.83 10.07
CA THR A 150 -15.46 -12.75 11.17
C THR A 150 -16.01 -11.99 12.36
N ALA A 151 -17.25 -12.29 12.71
CA ALA A 151 -18.02 -11.63 13.79
C ALA A 151 -18.90 -12.64 14.55
N GLY A 152 -18.57 -13.91 14.53
CA GLY A 152 -19.28 -14.96 15.24
C GLY A 152 -19.07 -14.90 16.75
N LYS A 153 -19.78 -15.79 17.46
CA LYS A 153 -19.79 -15.84 18.93
C LYS A 153 -18.38 -15.82 19.55
N ASN A 154 -17.46 -16.62 19.01
CA ASN A 154 -16.08 -16.68 19.50
C ASN A 154 -15.37 -15.33 19.45
N VAL A 155 -15.50 -14.61 18.33
CA VAL A 155 -14.89 -13.30 18.13
C VAL A 155 -15.54 -12.24 19.03
N GLN A 156 -16.87 -12.26 19.17
CA GLN A 156 -17.60 -11.33 20.03
C GLN A 156 -17.28 -11.53 21.52
N GLU A 157 -17.15 -12.76 21.99
CA GLU A 157 -16.72 -13.04 23.38
C GLU A 157 -15.28 -12.52 23.64
N LYS A 158 -14.38 -12.65 22.66
CA LYS A 158 -13.03 -12.07 22.73
C LYS A 158 -13.08 -10.54 22.75
N PHE A 159 -13.97 -9.94 21.94
CA PHE A 159 -14.15 -8.48 21.92
C PHE A 159 -14.65 -7.92 23.26
N VAL A 160 -15.63 -8.56 23.89
CA VAL A 160 -16.08 -8.16 25.23
C VAL A 160 -14.95 -8.21 26.25
N LYS A 161 -14.09 -9.25 26.20
CA LYS A 161 -12.90 -9.34 27.07
C LYS A 161 -11.90 -8.21 26.78
N TYR A 162 -11.70 -7.88 25.52
CA TYR A 162 -10.88 -6.76 25.08
C TYR A 162 -11.40 -5.43 25.63
N LEU A 163 -12.70 -5.15 25.50
CA LEU A 163 -13.33 -3.93 26.03
C LEU A 163 -13.25 -3.85 27.56
N ARG A 164 -13.46 -4.96 28.26
CA ARG A 164 -13.25 -5.01 29.73
C ARG A 164 -11.85 -4.60 30.13
N LYS A 165 -10.85 -5.04 29.38
CA LYS A 165 -9.45 -4.66 29.63
C LYS A 165 -9.21 -3.19 29.29
N LYS A 166 -9.68 -2.72 28.12
CA LYS A 166 -9.51 -1.33 27.65
C LYS A 166 -10.08 -0.33 28.64
N PHE A 167 -11.25 -0.58 29.18
CA PHE A 167 -11.96 0.31 30.11
C PHE A 167 -11.78 -0.08 31.58
N ASN A 168 -10.77 -0.89 31.93
CA ASN A 168 -10.53 -1.34 33.33
C ASN A 168 -11.80 -1.88 34.03
N ASN A 169 -12.64 -2.59 33.29
CA ASN A 169 -13.95 -3.11 33.73
C ASN A 169 -14.97 -2.03 34.09
N ASP A 170 -14.74 -0.76 33.72
CA ASP A 170 -15.66 0.36 33.93
C ASP A 170 -16.62 0.48 32.74
N LEU A 171 -17.83 -0.07 32.95
CA LEU A 171 -18.88 -0.08 31.92
C LEU A 171 -19.47 1.32 31.69
N ASP A 172 -19.53 2.15 32.72
CA ASP A 172 -20.04 3.52 32.63
C ASP A 172 -19.10 4.40 31.81
N ALA A 173 -17.78 4.26 32.02
CA ALA A 173 -16.78 4.94 31.21
C ALA A 173 -16.90 4.55 29.72
N MET A 174 -17.08 3.26 29.43
CA MET A 174 -17.29 2.78 28.05
C MET A 174 -18.58 3.36 27.42
N ASN A 175 -19.69 3.30 28.15
CA ASN A 175 -20.96 3.84 27.67
C ASN A 175 -20.87 5.35 27.36
N HIS A 176 -20.22 6.09 28.26
CA HIS A 176 -20.02 7.52 28.07
C HIS A 176 -19.09 7.84 26.91
N GLU A 177 -17.98 7.13 26.79
CA GLU A 177 -17.00 7.35 25.73
C GLU A 177 -17.58 7.02 24.36
N PHE A 178 -18.32 5.94 24.22
CA PHE A 178 -18.94 5.53 22.96
C PHE A 178 -20.30 6.20 22.70
N GLY A 179 -20.83 6.99 23.64
CA GLY A 179 -22.12 7.66 23.49
C GLY A 179 -23.31 6.69 23.42
N LEU A 180 -23.25 5.57 24.13
CA LEU A 180 -24.27 4.53 24.09
C LEU A 180 -25.57 4.90 24.80
N ASP A 181 -25.62 6.00 25.53
CA ASP A 181 -26.88 6.53 26.08
C ASP A 181 -27.85 7.00 24.98
N TYR A 182 -27.32 7.31 23.80
CA TYR A 182 -28.12 7.76 22.66
C TYR A 182 -29.02 6.62 22.16
N TRP A 183 -30.32 6.88 22.04
CA TRP A 183 -31.34 5.93 21.65
C TRP A 183 -31.40 4.65 22.50
N SER A 184 -31.04 4.76 23.81
CA SER A 184 -31.12 3.62 24.74
C SER A 184 -30.21 2.43 24.37
N ASN A 185 -29.07 2.68 23.74
CA ASN A 185 -28.10 1.63 23.40
C ASN A 185 -27.16 1.32 24.58
N ARG A 186 -27.36 1.98 25.74
CA ARG A 186 -26.56 1.79 26.95
C ARG A 186 -26.53 0.32 27.38
N ILE A 187 -25.35 -0.19 27.66
CA ILE A 187 -25.11 -1.53 28.18
C ILE A 187 -24.93 -1.43 29.69
N ASN A 188 -25.77 -2.13 30.47
CA ASN A 188 -25.76 -2.02 31.94
C ASN A 188 -25.09 -3.22 32.64
N ALA A 189 -24.83 -4.29 31.93
CA ALA A 189 -24.04 -5.44 32.39
C ALA A 189 -23.23 -6.01 31.25
N TRP A 190 -22.01 -6.48 31.53
CA TRP A 190 -21.15 -7.11 30.51
C TRP A 190 -21.77 -8.40 29.93
N GLU A 191 -22.59 -9.08 30.72
CA GLU A 191 -23.31 -10.28 30.36
C GLU A 191 -24.45 -10.01 29.37
N ASP A 192 -24.93 -8.77 29.32
CA ASP A 192 -25.99 -8.31 28.40
C ASP A 192 -25.42 -7.68 27.12
N PHE A 193 -24.12 -7.83 26.85
CA PHE A 193 -23.47 -7.22 25.70
C PHE A 193 -24.14 -7.72 24.40
N PRO A 194 -24.67 -6.82 23.55
CA PRO A 194 -25.42 -7.22 22.35
C PRO A 194 -24.49 -7.74 21.25
N ASP A 195 -25.07 -8.40 20.26
CA ASP A 195 -24.36 -8.74 19.02
C ASP A 195 -23.96 -7.46 18.27
N VAL A 196 -22.66 -7.24 18.10
CA VAL A 196 -22.10 -6.00 17.55
C VAL A 196 -22.43 -5.82 16.06
N ARG A 197 -22.78 -6.90 15.34
CA ARG A 197 -23.15 -6.85 13.92
C ARG A 197 -24.34 -5.94 13.62
N GLY A 198 -25.20 -5.73 14.60
CA GLY A 198 -26.39 -4.87 14.48
C GLY A 198 -26.15 -3.42 14.91
N THR A 199 -24.96 -3.06 15.36
CA THR A 199 -24.75 -1.69 15.88
C THR A 199 -24.80 -0.65 14.77
N ILE A 200 -25.43 0.49 15.11
CA ILE A 200 -25.38 1.73 14.32
C ILE A 200 -24.47 2.77 14.98
N ASN A 201 -23.93 2.46 16.16
CA ASN A 201 -22.99 3.33 16.88
C ASN A 201 -21.60 3.23 16.25
N GLY A 202 -21.12 4.34 15.67
CA GLY A 202 -19.85 4.38 14.96
C GLY A 202 -18.65 4.11 15.86
N SER A 203 -18.66 4.57 17.11
CA SER A 203 -17.56 4.31 18.06
C SER A 203 -17.44 2.82 18.39
N LEU A 204 -18.56 2.16 18.73
CA LEU A 204 -18.57 0.73 19.03
C LEU A 204 -18.23 -0.12 17.79
N GLY A 205 -18.79 0.23 16.63
CA GLY A 205 -18.54 -0.50 15.39
C GLY A 205 -17.09 -0.35 14.91
N ALA A 206 -16.53 0.84 14.95
CA ALA A 206 -15.14 1.07 14.59
C ALA A 206 -14.16 0.42 15.58
N GLU A 207 -14.47 0.41 16.86
CA GLU A 207 -13.66 -0.30 17.86
C GLU A 207 -13.68 -1.81 17.62
N PHE A 208 -14.81 -2.36 17.15
CA PHE A 208 -14.87 -3.76 16.76
C PHE A 208 -13.99 -4.05 15.54
N GLU A 209 -14.03 -3.22 14.50
CA GLU A 209 -13.16 -3.35 13.33
C GLU A 209 -11.66 -3.22 13.72
N LYS A 210 -11.33 -2.30 14.62
CA LYS A 210 -9.96 -2.18 15.18
C LYS A 210 -9.54 -3.45 15.90
N PHE A 211 -10.41 -4.00 16.75
CA PHE A 211 -10.16 -5.26 17.43
C PHE A 211 -9.96 -6.42 16.44
N GLN A 212 -10.79 -6.51 15.39
CA GLN A 212 -10.67 -7.56 14.37
C GLN A 212 -9.29 -7.51 13.67
N ARG A 213 -8.73 -6.31 13.41
CA ARG A 213 -7.36 -6.18 12.88
C ARG A 213 -6.31 -6.78 13.80
N THR A 214 -6.46 -6.63 15.12
CA THR A 214 -5.50 -7.24 16.08
C THR A 214 -5.52 -8.77 16.04
N LEU A 215 -6.61 -9.39 15.59
CA LEU A 215 -6.69 -10.84 15.41
C LEU A 215 -5.80 -11.32 14.25
N VAL A 216 -5.62 -10.48 13.23
CA VAL A 216 -4.70 -10.76 12.11
C VAL A 216 -3.26 -10.69 12.59
N ASP A 217 -2.90 -9.66 13.36
CA ASP A 217 -1.57 -9.51 13.95
C ASP A 217 -1.20 -10.73 14.79
N GLU A 218 -2.13 -11.17 15.67
CA GLU A 218 -1.96 -12.37 16.49
C GLU A 218 -1.81 -13.65 15.63
N PHE A 219 -2.58 -13.74 14.55
CA PHE A 219 -2.55 -14.93 13.68
C PHE A 219 -1.25 -15.05 12.91
N LEU A 220 -0.76 -13.98 12.31
CA LEU A 220 0.51 -13.97 11.58
C LEU A 220 1.69 -14.19 12.53
N SER A 221 1.69 -13.55 13.70
CA SER A 221 2.71 -13.74 14.71
C SER A 221 2.79 -15.19 15.18
N TRP A 222 1.63 -15.82 15.46
CA TRP A 222 1.54 -17.22 15.84
C TRP A 222 2.10 -18.16 14.77
N GLN A 223 1.81 -17.93 13.48
CA GLN A 223 2.40 -18.74 12.41
C GLN A 223 3.91 -18.54 12.30
N ALA A 224 4.36 -17.28 12.40
CA ALA A 224 5.78 -16.95 12.37
C ALA A 224 6.54 -17.61 13.53
N ASP A 225 5.94 -17.69 14.71
CA ASP A 225 6.53 -18.38 15.88
C ASP A 225 6.73 -19.87 15.61
N ILE A 226 5.72 -20.55 15.02
CA ILE A 226 5.85 -21.95 14.64
C ILE A 226 6.98 -22.15 13.62
N VAL A 227 7.03 -21.29 12.59
CA VAL A 227 8.08 -21.35 11.56
C VAL A 227 9.47 -21.13 12.18
N ASN A 228 9.59 -20.20 13.14
CA ASN A 228 10.84 -19.92 13.87
C ASN A 228 11.40 -21.11 14.63
N GLU A 229 10.56 -22.08 15.06
CA GLU A 229 11.03 -23.29 15.72
C GLU A 229 11.83 -24.24 14.78
N TYR A 230 11.64 -24.09 13.45
CA TYR A 230 12.20 -25.02 12.46
C TYR A 230 13.20 -24.37 11.50
N ARG A 231 13.02 -23.10 11.16
CA ARG A 231 13.83 -22.45 10.15
C ARG A 231 15.30 -22.33 10.55
N ARG A 232 16.18 -22.28 9.57
CA ARG A 232 17.57 -21.89 9.74
C ARG A 232 17.68 -20.35 9.88
N GLU A 233 18.75 -19.86 10.48
CA GLU A 233 19.01 -18.41 10.63
C GLU A 233 19.08 -17.65 9.29
N ASP A 234 19.52 -18.33 8.24
CA ASP A 234 19.65 -17.75 6.90
C ASP A 234 18.33 -17.70 6.11
N GLN A 235 17.26 -18.31 6.62
CA GLN A 235 15.95 -18.31 6.01
C GLN A 235 15.09 -17.16 6.57
N PHE A 236 14.48 -16.39 5.69
CA PHE A 236 13.57 -15.31 6.09
C PHE A 236 12.15 -15.81 6.35
N ILE A 237 11.37 -14.98 7.09
CA ILE A 237 9.92 -15.09 7.21
C ILE A 237 9.32 -13.84 6.58
N THR A 238 8.34 -14.03 5.71
CA THR A 238 7.60 -12.96 5.03
C THR A 238 6.11 -13.26 4.97
N HIS A 239 5.34 -12.27 4.52
CA HIS A 239 3.93 -12.38 4.20
C HIS A 239 3.64 -11.51 2.98
N ASN A 240 2.70 -11.90 2.14
CA ASN A 240 2.30 -11.15 0.96
C ASN A 240 1.11 -10.23 1.30
N PHE A 241 1.40 -9.03 1.78
CA PHE A 241 0.36 -8.02 2.04
C PHE A 241 -0.26 -7.53 0.73
N ASP A 242 -1.58 -7.43 0.70
CA ASP A 242 -2.34 -6.75 -0.35
C ASP A 242 -2.85 -5.38 0.15
N PHE A 243 -3.34 -4.57 -0.77
CA PHE A 243 -3.88 -3.24 -0.49
C PHE A 243 -5.41 -3.23 -0.67
N GLU A 244 -6.08 -2.15 -0.24
CA GLU A 244 -7.46 -1.95 -0.66
C GLU A 244 -7.47 -1.79 -2.19
N TRP A 245 -8.12 -2.74 -2.86
CA TRP A 245 -8.28 -2.68 -4.32
C TRP A 245 -9.47 -1.80 -4.69
N ARG A 246 -9.23 -0.76 -5.48
CA ARG A 246 -10.21 0.25 -5.86
C ARG A 246 -10.28 0.41 -7.39
N GLY A 247 -10.36 -0.72 -8.08
CA GLY A 247 -10.28 -0.76 -9.53
C GLY A 247 -8.85 -0.58 -10.04
N TYR A 248 -8.49 0.60 -10.54
CA TYR A 248 -7.14 0.91 -11.02
C TYR A 248 -6.26 1.65 -10.01
N SER A 249 -6.65 1.65 -8.74
CA SER A 249 -5.97 2.38 -7.68
C SER A 249 -5.89 1.56 -6.38
N TYR A 250 -4.82 1.75 -5.64
CA TYR A 250 -4.63 1.17 -4.32
C TYR A 250 -4.90 2.17 -3.20
N GLY A 251 -5.24 1.63 -2.04
CA GLY A 251 -5.34 2.36 -0.79
C GLY A 251 -4.83 1.55 0.40
N VAL A 252 -4.81 2.18 1.57
CA VAL A 252 -4.54 1.50 2.85
C VAL A 252 -5.54 0.36 3.05
N GLN A 253 -5.07 -0.83 3.40
CA GLN A 253 -5.92 -2.00 3.62
C GLN A 253 -6.80 -1.79 4.87
N PRO A 254 -8.14 -1.86 4.75
CA PRO A 254 -9.04 -1.62 5.90
C PRO A 254 -9.04 -2.77 6.92
N ASP A 255 -8.79 -4.00 6.47
CA ASP A 255 -8.95 -5.22 7.26
C ASP A 255 -7.67 -5.66 7.99
N VAL A 256 -6.55 -4.98 7.75
CA VAL A 256 -5.24 -5.27 8.35
C VAL A 256 -4.51 -3.96 8.65
N ASN A 257 -3.91 -3.85 9.82
CA ASN A 257 -2.88 -2.85 10.05
C ASN A 257 -1.52 -3.43 9.64
N HIS A 258 -1.07 -3.11 8.43
CA HIS A 258 0.18 -3.65 7.90
C HIS A 258 1.39 -3.33 8.79
N TYR A 259 1.41 -2.17 9.44
CA TYR A 259 2.52 -1.76 10.31
C TYR A 259 2.69 -2.74 11.49
N HIS A 260 1.60 -3.07 12.17
CA HIS A 260 1.63 -4.04 13.28
C HIS A 260 1.86 -5.47 12.78
N ALA A 261 1.14 -5.88 11.74
CA ALA A 261 1.26 -7.23 11.20
C ALA A 261 2.69 -7.55 10.70
N ALA A 262 3.41 -6.56 10.18
CA ALA A 262 4.80 -6.73 9.73
C ALA A 262 5.82 -6.94 10.86
N GLU A 263 5.47 -6.69 12.12
CA GLU A 263 6.38 -6.91 13.26
C GLU A 263 6.81 -8.37 13.37
N ALA A 264 5.90 -9.31 13.03
CA ALA A 264 6.15 -10.75 13.06
C ALA A 264 7.14 -11.23 11.98
N LEU A 265 7.44 -10.41 10.98
CA LEU A 265 8.19 -10.78 9.79
C LEU A 265 9.66 -10.36 9.89
N THR A 266 10.56 -11.14 9.29
CA THR A 266 11.97 -10.74 9.15
C THR A 266 12.20 -9.81 7.97
N ILE A 267 11.38 -9.93 6.91
CA ILE A 267 11.35 -9.05 5.75
C ILE A 267 9.88 -8.84 5.32
N ALA A 268 9.50 -7.61 5.03
CA ALA A 268 8.16 -7.34 4.53
C ALA A 268 8.01 -7.87 3.09
N GLY A 269 6.82 -8.37 2.77
CA GLY A 269 6.47 -8.81 1.42
C GLY A 269 5.11 -8.26 1.01
N THR A 270 4.84 -8.24 -0.28
CA THR A 270 3.62 -7.64 -0.81
C THR A 270 3.24 -8.21 -2.17
N ASP A 271 1.97 -8.08 -2.49
CA ASP A 271 1.40 -8.32 -3.80
C ASP A 271 1.01 -6.98 -4.41
N ILE A 272 1.58 -6.67 -5.58
CA ILE A 272 1.33 -5.43 -6.28
C ILE A 272 0.84 -5.75 -7.69
N TYR A 273 -0.46 -5.59 -7.89
CA TYR A 273 -1.11 -5.67 -9.19
C TYR A 273 -1.44 -4.27 -9.69
N HIS A 274 -1.30 -4.02 -10.98
CA HIS A 274 -1.43 -2.67 -11.54
C HIS A 274 -1.91 -2.72 -12.99
N PRO A 275 -2.51 -1.64 -13.51
CA PRO A 275 -2.88 -1.56 -14.92
C PRO A 275 -1.66 -1.69 -15.85
N THR A 276 -1.92 -2.13 -17.07
CA THR A 276 -0.94 -2.14 -18.16
C THR A 276 -1.48 -1.34 -19.35
N GLN A 277 -0.81 -1.42 -20.50
CA GLN A 277 -1.20 -0.70 -21.71
C GLN A 277 -1.18 0.81 -21.49
N ASP A 278 -2.17 1.53 -21.96
CA ASP A 278 -2.24 2.99 -21.85
C ASP A 278 -2.50 3.49 -20.41
N ASP A 279 -2.96 2.60 -19.53
CA ASP A 279 -3.24 2.89 -18.12
C ASP A 279 -2.01 2.66 -17.21
N LEU A 280 -0.87 2.20 -17.74
CA LEU A 280 0.36 2.01 -16.97
C LEU A 280 1.01 3.36 -16.64
N THR A 281 0.90 3.77 -15.40
CA THR A 281 1.54 5.00 -14.90
C THR A 281 2.72 4.74 -13.95
N GLY A 282 2.87 3.52 -13.45
CA GLY A 282 3.82 3.17 -12.40
C GLY A 282 3.44 3.65 -11.00
N ALA A 283 2.36 4.43 -10.85
CA ALA A 283 1.94 4.96 -9.56
C ALA A 283 1.53 3.87 -8.56
N GLU A 284 0.86 2.79 -9.03
CA GLU A 284 0.48 1.66 -8.18
C GLU A 284 1.71 0.89 -7.67
N ILE A 285 2.69 0.65 -8.56
CA ILE A 285 3.96 0.01 -8.22
C ILE A 285 4.69 0.83 -7.16
N ALA A 286 4.75 2.14 -7.37
CA ALA A 286 5.40 3.06 -6.45
C ALA A 286 4.67 3.14 -5.10
N PHE A 287 3.33 3.27 -5.09
CA PHE A 287 2.52 3.33 -3.88
C PHE A 287 2.69 2.07 -3.02
N GLY A 288 2.48 0.90 -3.63
CA GLY A 288 2.63 -0.38 -2.93
C GLY A 288 4.05 -0.59 -2.42
N GLY A 289 5.05 -0.25 -3.26
CA GLY A 289 6.46 -0.37 -2.90
C GLY A 289 6.87 0.58 -1.78
N ASP A 290 6.50 1.86 -1.85
CA ASP A 290 6.83 2.86 -0.83
C ASP A 290 6.18 2.52 0.51
N MET A 291 4.90 2.06 0.49
CA MET A 291 4.21 1.62 1.70
C MET A 291 4.87 0.39 2.31
N THR A 292 5.15 -0.66 1.52
CA THR A 292 5.75 -1.90 2.04
C THR A 292 7.16 -1.68 2.56
N ARG A 293 7.99 -0.90 1.85
CA ARG A 293 9.33 -0.51 2.32
C ARG A 293 9.26 0.19 3.67
N SER A 294 8.29 1.07 3.86
CA SER A 294 8.13 1.87 5.08
C SER A 294 7.77 1.03 6.32
N LEU A 295 7.14 -0.15 6.16
CA LEU A 295 6.76 -1.02 7.28
C LEU A 295 7.96 -1.40 8.17
N LYS A 296 9.09 -1.72 7.54
CA LYS A 296 10.32 -2.09 8.26
C LYS A 296 11.47 -1.11 8.01
N ARG A 297 11.24 -0.01 7.28
CA ARG A 297 12.25 0.98 6.89
C ARG A 297 13.44 0.33 6.18
N ASP A 298 13.17 -0.73 5.42
CA ASP A 298 14.18 -1.53 4.75
C ASP A 298 13.64 -2.09 3.41
N ASN A 299 14.52 -2.71 2.64
CA ASN A 299 14.13 -3.41 1.43
C ASN A 299 13.04 -4.46 1.72
N TYR A 300 12.26 -4.77 0.71
CA TYR A 300 11.10 -5.65 0.81
C TYR A 300 11.07 -6.64 -0.36
N LEU A 301 10.09 -7.54 -0.36
CA LEU A 301 9.87 -8.50 -1.44
C LEU A 301 8.54 -8.22 -2.14
N VAL A 302 8.56 -8.20 -3.47
CA VAL A 302 7.35 -8.38 -4.28
C VAL A 302 7.20 -9.87 -4.52
N LEU A 303 6.18 -10.47 -3.91
CA LEU A 303 5.90 -11.90 -3.94
C LEU A 303 4.90 -12.26 -5.03
N GLU A 304 4.07 -11.27 -5.42
CA GLU A 304 3.18 -11.37 -6.56
C GLU A 304 3.10 -10.03 -7.32
N THR A 305 3.16 -10.13 -8.64
CA THR A 305 2.75 -9.10 -9.58
C THR A 305 2.24 -9.77 -10.84
N GLU A 306 1.41 -9.11 -11.63
CA GLU A 306 0.92 -9.72 -12.87
C GLU A 306 2.02 -9.82 -13.93
N ALA A 307 1.97 -10.93 -14.70
CA ALA A 307 2.71 -11.05 -15.96
C ALA A 307 1.87 -10.54 -17.14
N GLN A 308 0.63 -11.00 -17.25
CA GLN A 308 -0.35 -10.58 -18.23
C GLN A 308 -1.68 -10.17 -17.59
N GLY A 309 -1.95 -10.61 -16.35
CA GLY A 309 -3.16 -10.31 -15.60
C GLY A 309 -4.46 -10.72 -16.29
N TYR A 310 -5.53 -10.04 -15.98
CA TYR A 310 -6.83 -10.21 -16.61
C TYR A 310 -6.82 -9.82 -18.11
N PRO A 311 -7.86 -10.17 -18.92
CA PRO A 311 -7.86 -9.93 -20.36
C PRO A 311 -7.46 -8.52 -20.78
N GLY A 312 -7.85 -7.49 -20.03
CA GLY A 312 -7.54 -6.09 -20.32
C GLY A 312 -6.12 -5.65 -19.96
N TRP A 313 -5.27 -6.53 -19.42
CA TRP A 313 -3.96 -6.16 -18.85
C TRP A 313 -2.77 -6.80 -19.56
N THR A 314 -2.93 -7.21 -20.80
CA THR A 314 -1.80 -7.73 -21.59
C THR A 314 -0.81 -6.60 -21.88
N PRO A 315 0.44 -6.67 -21.37
CA PRO A 315 1.39 -5.57 -21.50
C PRO A 315 1.79 -5.31 -22.95
N TYR A 316 2.00 -4.03 -23.30
CA TYR A 316 2.66 -3.66 -24.53
C TYR A 316 4.15 -4.04 -24.49
N LYS A 317 4.79 -4.11 -25.67
CA LYS A 317 6.22 -4.38 -25.78
C LYS A 317 7.03 -3.39 -24.93
N GLY A 318 7.88 -3.92 -24.07
CA GLY A 318 8.73 -3.17 -23.13
C GLY A 318 8.10 -2.95 -21.76
N GLN A 319 6.78 -3.07 -21.63
CA GLN A 319 6.11 -2.78 -20.36
C GLN A 319 6.42 -3.79 -19.26
N LEU A 320 6.49 -5.10 -19.56
CA LEU A 320 6.84 -6.09 -18.54
C LEU A 320 8.22 -5.80 -17.93
N ARG A 321 9.18 -5.42 -18.78
CA ARG A 321 10.52 -5.05 -18.35
C ARG A 321 10.52 -3.74 -17.54
N LEU A 322 9.79 -2.70 -18.00
CA LEU A 322 9.62 -1.44 -17.28
C LEU A 322 9.01 -1.66 -15.88
N GLN A 323 7.97 -2.49 -15.78
CA GLN A 323 7.32 -2.87 -14.52
C GLN A 323 8.30 -3.53 -13.55
N GLY A 324 9.07 -4.52 -14.02
CA GLY A 324 10.08 -5.21 -13.21
C GLY A 324 11.10 -4.24 -12.60
N TYR A 325 11.64 -3.35 -13.41
CA TYR A 325 12.58 -2.32 -12.91
C TYR A 325 11.91 -1.26 -12.02
N SER A 326 10.61 -0.99 -12.22
CA SER A 326 9.86 -0.07 -11.36
C SER A 326 9.75 -0.60 -9.92
N HIS A 327 9.56 -1.91 -9.75
CA HIS A 327 9.61 -2.54 -8.43
C HIS A 327 10.99 -2.37 -7.77
N LEU A 328 12.08 -2.62 -8.53
CA LEU A 328 13.44 -2.44 -8.01
C LEU A 328 13.74 -0.98 -7.67
N ALA A 329 13.29 -0.03 -8.49
CA ALA A 329 13.42 1.40 -8.25
C ALA A 329 12.74 1.86 -6.95
N SER A 330 11.73 1.13 -6.49
CA SER A 330 11.05 1.35 -5.20
C SER A 330 11.78 0.70 -4.02
N GLY A 331 12.81 -0.11 -4.26
CA GLY A 331 13.62 -0.78 -3.23
C GLY A 331 13.26 -2.25 -3.01
N SER A 332 12.50 -2.88 -3.90
CA SER A 332 12.27 -4.32 -3.83
C SER A 332 13.55 -5.11 -4.12
N ASN A 333 13.73 -6.23 -3.43
CA ASN A 333 14.76 -7.22 -3.71
C ASN A 333 14.24 -8.39 -4.55
N SER A 334 12.98 -8.33 -4.99
CA SER A 334 12.38 -9.39 -5.81
C SER A 334 11.39 -8.84 -6.84
N VAL A 335 11.21 -9.62 -7.90
CA VAL A 335 10.10 -9.52 -8.85
C VAL A 335 9.59 -10.92 -9.08
N MET A 336 8.43 -11.25 -8.51
CA MET A 336 7.83 -12.57 -8.64
C MET A 336 6.42 -12.46 -9.21
N TYR A 337 6.16 -13.25 -10.23
CA TYR A 337 4.89 -13.20 -10.96
C TYR A 337 3.84 -14.15 -10.36
N TRP A 338 2.63 -13.69 -10.25
CA TRP A 338 1.44 -14.52 -10.24
C TRP A 338 0.97 -14.70 -11.69
N HIS A 339 1.26 -15.79 -12.36
CA HIS A 339 2.10 -16.89 -11.93
C HIS A 339 2.90 -17.45 -13.12
N TRP A 340 3.51 -18.63 -13.01
CA TRP A 340 4.32 -19.20 -14.07
C TRP A 340 3.55 -19.41 -15.36
N HIS A 341 2.34 -20.01 -15.29
CA HIS A 341 1.52 -20.34 -16.44
C HIS A 341 0.08 -19.86 -16.27
N SER A 342 -0.65 -19.67 -17.36
CA SER A 342 -2.08 -19.35 -17.32
C SER A 342 -2.89 -20.57 -16.83
N ILE A 343 -3.80 -20.39 -15.88
CA ILE A 343 -4.61 -21.44 -15.30
C ILE A 343 -5.62 -22.00 -16.31
N HIS A 344 -5.70 -23.32 -16.45
CA HIS A 344 -6.52 -23.98 -17.47
C HIS A 344 -7.98 -24.18 -17.05
N ASN A 345 -8.23 -24.23 -15.75
CA ASN A 345 -9.55 -24.40 -15.15
C ASN A 345 -9.57 -23.78 -13.75
N SER A 346 -10.72 -23.67 -13.13
CA SER A 346 -10.92 -23.05 -11.82
C SER A 346 -11.34 -21.57 -11.90
N PHE A 347 -11.31 -20.88 -10.77
CA PHE A 347 -11.78 -19.51 -10.64
C PHE A 347 -10.92 -18.50 -11.44
N GLU A 348 -9.61 -18.70 -11.45
CA GLU A 348 -8.65 -17.77 -12.06
C GLU A 348 -8.22 -18.14 -13.50
N THR A 349 -9.09 -18.78 -14.27
CA THR A 349 -8.80 -19.22 -15.64
C THR A 349 -8.32 -18.07 -16.55
N TYR A 350 -8.80 -16.87 -16.33
CA TYR A 350 -8.39 -15.69 -17.12
C TYR A 350 -7.27 -14.86 -16.47
N TRP A 351 -6.74 -15.28 -15.34
CA TRP A 351 -5.52 -14.71 -14.80
C TRP A 351 -4.32 -15.34 -15.51
N LYS A 352 -3.74 -14.57 -16.42
CA LYS A 352 -2.71 -15.07 -17.34
C LYS A 352 -1.32 -14.91 -16.73
N GLY A 353 -0.57 -16.01 -16.69
CA GLY A 353 0.81 -16.04 -16.20
C GLY A 353 1.85 -15.59 -17.23
N LEU A 354 3.13 -15.87 -16.94
CA LEU A 354 4.22 -15.66 -17.92
C LEU A 354 4.01 -16.46 -19.20
N LEU A 355 3.57 -17.73 -19.07
CA LEU A 355 3.17 -18.55 -20.19
C LEU A 355 1.65 -18.45 -20.42
N SER A 356 1.24 -18.36 -21.67
CA SER A 356 -0.16 -18.43 -22.07
C SER A 356 -0.72 -19.86 -21.88
N HIS A 357 -2.01 -20.09 -22.16
CA HIS A 357 -2.63 -21.40 -21.97
C HIS A 357 -2.02 -22.51 -22.84
N ASP A 358 -1.37 -22.17 -23.95
CA ASP A 358 -0.63 -23.12 -24.78
C ASP A 358 0.75 -23.51 -24.21
N MET A 359 1.16 -22.85 -23.12
CA MET A 359 2.44 -23.07 -22.42
C MET A 359 3.68 -22.94 -23.31
N GLN A 360 3.57 -22.16 -24.38
CA GLN A 360 4.68 -21.86 -25.28
C GLN A 360 5.32 -20.50 -25.00
N GLU A 361 6.46 -20.23 -25.63
CA GLU A 361 7.14 -18.94 -25.55
C GLU A 361 6.29 -17.84 -26.21
N ASN A 362 5.80 -16.92 -25.41
CA ASN A 362 5.04 -15.75 -25.84
C ASN A 362 5.86 -14.46 -25.67
N ALA A 363 5.26 -13.30 -25.92
CA ALA A 363 5.95 -12.02 -25.81
C ALA A 363 6.38 -11.69 -24.35
N PRO A 364 5.52 -11.82 -23.30
CA PRO A 364 5.92 -11.64 -21.91
C PRO A 364 7.07 -12.55 -21.47
N TYR A 365 7.03 -13.83 -21.84
CA TYR A 365 8.11 -14.77 -21.51
C TYR A 365 9.45 -14.33 -22.16
N ARG A 366 9.43 -13.85 -23.43
CA ARG A 366 10.65 -13.35 -24.06
C ARG A 366 11.19 -12.08 -23.39
N GLU A 367 10.30 -11.18 -22.93
CA GLU A 367 10.73 -10.03 -22.12
C GLU A 367 11.29 -10.46 -20.75
N ALA A 368 10.70 -11.46 -20.12
CA ALA A 368 11.25 -12.05 -18.89
C ALA A 368 12.65 -12.64 -19.12
N CYS A 369 12.90 -13.29 -20.27
CA CYS A 369 14.24 -13.75 -20.62
C CYS A 369 15.26 -12.61 -20.76
N ILE A 370 14.87 -11.48 -21.34
CA ILE A 370 15.72 -10.28 -21.43
C ILE A 370 16.04 -9.78 -20.03
N MET A 371 15.01 -9.60 -19.21
CA MET A 371 15.14 -9.07 -17.84
C MET A 371 15.97 -9.99 -16.94
N GLY A 372 15.76 -11.32 -17.00
CA GLY A 372 16.54 -12.27 -16.23
C GLY A 372 18.03 -12.29 -16.61
N LYS A 373 18.35 -12.10 -17.89
CA LYS A 373 19.73 -11.90 -18.34
C LYS A 373 20.32 -10.61 -17.75
N GLU A 374 19.61 -9.49 -17.88
CA GLU A 374 20.05 -8.20 -17.32
C GLU A 374 20.25 -8.29 -15.81
N PHE A 375 19.34 -8.92 -15.07
CA PHE A 375 19.47 -9.11 -13.62
C PHE A 375 20.70 -9.97 -13.26
N SER A 376 21.07 -10.94 -14.08
CA SER A 376 22.29 -11.71 -13.87
C SER A 376 23.58 -10.90 -14.11
N GLU A 377 23.52 -9.91 -15.00
CA GLU A 377 24.67 -9.06 -15.37
C GLU A 377 24.85 -7.87 -14.41
N ILE A 378 23.77 -7.17 -14.06
CA ILE A 378 23.82 -5.93 -13.27
C ILE A 378 23.13 -6.02 -11.90
N GLY A 379 22.55 -7.15 -11.53
CA GLY A 379 21.76 -7.28 -10.29
C GLY A 379 22.52 -6.93 -9.01
N SER A 380 23.85 -7.15 -8.98
CA SER A 380 24.70 -6.74 -7.85
C SER A 380 24.78 -5.22 -7.63
N HIS A 381 24.45 -4.43 -8.65
CA HIS A 381 24.35 -2.97 -8.57
C HIS A 381 22.96 -2.49 -8.11
N LEU A 382 21.94 -3.38 -8.16
CA LEU A 382 20.53 -3.03 -7.96
C LEU A 382 19.95 -3.59 -6.66
N VAL A 383 20.51 -4.69 -6.15
CA VAL A 383 20.03 -5.33 -4.91
C VAL A 383 20.29 -4.43 -3.70
N ASN A 384 19.41 -4.52 -2.70
CA ASN A 384 19.48 -3.76 -1.44
C ASN A 384 19.53 -2.23 -1.62
N LEU A 385 18.85 -1.72 -2.63
CA LEU A 385 18.80 -0.28 -2.89
C LEU A 385 18.18 0.46 -1.70
N LYS A 386 18.98 1.24 -0.97
CA LYS A 386 18.54 2.02 0.19
C LYS A 386 17.99 3.37 -0.24
N LYS A 387 16.77 3.66 0.18
CA LYS A 387 16.10 4.94 -0.07
C LYS A 387 16.35 5.90 1.09
N LYS A 388 16.43 7.19 0.80
CA LYS A 388 16.50 8.25 1.79
C LYS A 388 15.57 9.38 1.35
N ASN A 389 14.33 9.30 1.79
CA ASN A 389 13.29 10.27 1.46
C ASN A 389 13.20 11.34 2.57
N HIS A 390 12.83 12.55 2.20
CA HIS A 390 12.66 13.69 3.11
C HIS A 390 11.19 14.07 3.29
N VAL A 391 10.30 13.42 2.56
CA VAL A 391 8.86 13.60 2.58
C VAL A 391 8.19 12.33 3.07
N ALA A 392 7.17 12.45 3.89
CA ALA A 392 6.33 11.32 4.31
C ALA A 392 4.84 11.64 4.24
N ILE A 393 4.04 10.58 4.12
CA ILE A 393 2.58 10.63 4.28
C ILE A 393 2.22 9.82 5.51
N LEU A 394 1.51 10.42 6.47
CA LEU A 394 0.98 9.72 7.63
C LEU A 394 -0.37 9.09 7.26
N VAL A 395 -0.45 7.78 7.38
CA VAL A 395 -1.66 7.01 7.14
C VAL A 395 -2.15 6.35 8.43
N SER A 396 -3.48 6.22 8.58
CA SER A 396 -4.09 5.67 9.79
C SER A 396 -5.28 4.79 9.44
N ASN A 397 -5.25 3.54 9.92
CA ASN A 397 -6.38 2.63 9.84
C ASN A 397 -7.58 3.12 10.67
N GLU A 398 -7.32 3.83 11.77
CA GLU A 398 -8.36 4.43 12.61
C GLU A 398 -9.09 5.55 11.88
N ALA A 399 -8.35 6.45 11.20
CA ALA A 399 -8.95 7.50 10.39
C ALA A 399 -9.75 6.91 9.20
N LEU A 400 -9.21 5.86 8.55
CA LEU A 400 -9.92 5.14 7.49
C LEU A 400 -11.23 4.56 8.00
N THR A 401 -11.20 3.84 9.11
CA THR A 401 -12.39 3.23 9.72
C THR A 401 -13.40 4.29 10.18
N ALA A 402 -12.91 5.38 10.79
CA ALA A 402 -13.77 6.48 11.22
C ALA A 402 -14.50 7.13 10.05
N LEU A 403 -13.81 7.35 8.93
CA LEU A 403 -14.40 7.93 7.71
C LEU A 403 -15.26 6.93 6.91
N LYS A 404 -15.14 5.63 7.17
CA LYS A 404 -16.10 4.63 6.70
C LYS A 404 -17.44 4.76 7.45
N TRP A 405 -17.41 4.98 8.77
CA TRP A 405 -18.60 5.18 9.61
C TRP A 405 -19.19 6.58 9.44
N PHE A 406 -18.36 7.61 9.37
CA PHE A 406 -18.75 9.02 9.24
C PHE A 406 -18.16 9.63 7.97
N GLY A 407 -18.64 9.18 6.82
CA GLY A 407 -18.07 9.49 5.51
C GLY A 407 -17.87 10.98 5.25
N ILE A 408 -16.91 11.31 4.40
CA ILE A 408 -16.60 12.69 4.03
C ILE A 408 -17.82 13.37 3.40
N GLU A 409 -18.52 12.66 2.50
CA GLU A 409 -19.73 13.13 1.83
C GLU A 409 -20.99 12.46 2.40
N ALA A 410 -21.00 12.14 3.70
CA ALA A 410 -22.16 11.52 4.33
C ALA A 410 -23.38 12.42 4.28
N THR A 411 -24.50 11.86 3.79
CA THR A 411 -25.81 12.51 3.75
C THR A 411 -26.84 11.63 4.43
N ALA A 412 -28.05 12.14 4.62
CA ALA A 412 -29.17 11.32 5.13
C ALA A 412 -29.50 10.12 4.23
N ALA A 413 -29.11 10.13 2.96
CA ALA A 413 -29.30 9.04 2.00
C ALA A 413 -28.16 8.00 2.00
N GLY A 414 -27.11 8.22 2.76
CA GLY A 414 -25.95 7.34 2.85
C GLY A 414 -24.61 8.05 2.59
N ASN A 415 -23.54 7.28 2.63
CA ASN A 415 -22.20 7.74 2.32
C ASN A 415 -21.85 7.29 0.89
N ASN A 416 -21.88 8.22 -0.04
CA ASN A 416 -21.56 7.98 -1.45
C ASN A 416 -20.46 8.97 -1.88
N GLY A 417 -19.39 8.47 -2.47
CA GLY A 417 -18.35 9.32 -3.04
C GLY A 417 -16.97 9.11 -2.40
N ILE A 418 -16.26 10.19 -2.21
CA ILE A 418 -14.84 10.21 -1.78
C ILE A 418 -14.66 9.65 -0.37
N GLY A 419 -13.76 8.69 -0.22
CA GLY A 419 -13.34 8.09 1.05
C GLY A 419 -11.93 8.51 1.46
N TYR A 420 -11.47 7.98 2.60
CA TYR A 420 -10.13 8.25 3.13
C TYR A 420 -9.02 7.96 2.12
N ASN A 421 -9.08 6.80 1.47
CA ASN A 421 -8.06 6.39 0.50
C ASN A 421 -8.04 7.25 -0.77
N ASP A 422 -9.15 7.93 -1.11
CA ASP A 422 -9.13 8.93 -2.20
C ASP A 422 -8.31 10.16 -1.83
N VAL A 423 -8.39 10.60 -0.56
CA VAL A 423 -7.59 11.73 -0.07
C VAL A 423 -6.11 11.36 0.04
N VAL A 424 -5.79 10.14 0.49
CA VAL A 424 -4.42 9.61 0.50
C VAL A 424 -3.84 9.60 -0.92
N ARG A 425 -4.57 9.06 -1.89
CA ARG A 425 -4.14 8.97 -3.30
C ARG A 425 -4.07 10.34 -3.97
N TRP A 426 -4.97 11.26 -3.63
CA TRP A 426 -4.92 12.64 -4.13
C TRP A 426 -3.57 13.31 -3.81
N ILE A 427 -3.07 13.11 -2.59
CA ILE A 427 -1.74 13.61 -2.18
C ILE A 427 -0.62 12.79 -2.84
N TYR A 428 -0.69 11.45 -2.74
CA TYR A 428 0.37 10.58 -3.23
C TYR A 428 0.58 10.71 -4.75
N ASP A 429 -0.50 10.71 -5.53
CA ASP A 429 -0.42 10.78 -7.00
C ASP A 429 0.15 12.14 -7.47
N ALA A 430 -0.18 13.23 -6.76
CA ALA A 430 0.43 14.54 -7.04
C ALA A 430 1.94 14.53 -6.75
N LEU A 431 2.38 14.01 -5.59
CA LEU A 431 3.80 13.86 -5.26
C LEU A 431 4.52 13.00 -6.30
N TYR A 432 3.94 11.85 -6.67
CA TYR A 432 4.49 10.94 -7.68
C TYR A 432 4.68 11.62 -9.03
N GLN A 433 3.64 12.31 -9.55
CA GLN A 433 3.73 13.05 -10.82
C GLN A 433 4.74 14.20 -10.78
N MET A 434 4.99 14.77 -9.60
CA MET A 434 6.01 15.80 -9.38
C MET A 434 7.42 15.19 -9.18
N ASN A 435 7.61 13.89 -9.30
CA ASN A 435 8.87 13.19 -9.04
C ASN A 435 9.37 13.33 -7.57
N ILE A 436 8.46 13.47 -6.62
CA ILE A 436 8.78 13.55 -5.20
C ILE A 436 8.58 12.18 -4.58
N GLU A 437 9.68 11.53 -4.22
CA GLU A 437 9.63 10.26 -3.51
C GLU A 437 9.26 10.49 -2.04
N CYS A 438 8.39 9.63 -1.49
CA CYS A 438 7.99 9.70 -0.09
C CYS A 438 8.02 8.32 0.57
N ASP A 439 8.02 8.34 1.90
CA ASP A 439 7.77 7.18 2.74
C ASP A 439 6.38 7.29 3.37
N PHE A 440 5.91 6.20 3.96
CA PHE A 440 4.72 6.21 4.79
C PHE A 440 5.11 6.13 6.26
N VAL A 441 4.34 6.80 7.11
CA VAL A 441 4.44 6.72 8.57
C VAL A 441 3.05 6.47 9.15
N TRP A 442 3.01 5.83 10.31
CA TRP A 442 1.80 5.49 11.04
C TRP A 442 1.73 6.26 12.35
N PRO A 443 0.58 6.31 13.02
CA PRO A 443 0.44 6.96 14.32
C PRO A 443 1.50 6.52 15.35
N GLU A 444 1.92 5.27 15.29
CA GLU A 444 2.90 4.66 16.22
C GLU A 444 4.37 4.85 15.78
N SER A 445 4.61 5.37 14.57
CA SER A 445 5.98 5.56 14.07
C SER A 445 6.78 6.51 14.97
N ASP A 446 8.02 6.15 15.30
CA ASP A 446 8.92 6.86 16.21
C ASP A 446 9.96 7.75 15.50
N ASN A 447 9.81 7.98 14.19
CA ASN A 447 10.83 8.59 13.33
C ASN A 447 10.34 9.82 12.54
N LEU A 448 9.34 10.54 13.04
CA LEU A 448 8.78 11.70 12.33
C LEU A 448 9.83 12.78 12.07
N GLU A 449 10.79 12.97 12.97
CA GLU A 449 11.87 13.97 12.88
C GLU A 449 12.87 13.71 11.73
N GLN A 450 12.82 12.54 11.10
CA GLN A 450 13.66 12.23 9.93
C GLN A 450 13.18 12.96 8.66
N TYR A 451 11.91 13.35 8.64
CA TYR A 451 11.28 13.96 7.48
C TYR A 451 11.25 15.47 7.63
N LYS A 452 11.52 16.18 6.53
CA LYS A 452 11.40 17.62 6.46
C LYS A 452 9.98 18.10 6.22
N ALA A 453 9.18 17.28 5.50
CA ALA A 453 7.77 17.53 5.26
C ALA A 453 6.93 16.27 5.50
N ILE A 454 5.83 16.40 6.24
CA ILE A 454 4.85 15.34 6.49
C ILE A 454 3.47 15.81 6.04
N PHE A 455 2.82 14.98 5.22
CA PHE A 455 1.44 15.17 4.78
C PHE A 455 0.51 14.30 5.63
N ILE A 456 -0.57 14.86 6.15
CA ILE A 456 -1.57 14.14 6.96
C ILE A 456 -2.95 14.22 6.28
N PRO A 457 -3.23 13.33 5.31
CA PRO A 457 -4.52 13.31 4.62
C PRO A 457 -5.64 12.90 5.57
N ALA A 458 -6.64 13.76 5.74
CA ALA A 458 -7.90 13.51 6.46
C ALA A 458 -7.73 12.68 7.75
N LEU A 459 -6.78 13.04 8.62
CA LEU A 459 -6.52 12.36 9.89
C LEU A 459 -7.68 12.64 10.88
N TYR A 460 -8.87 12.10 10.55
CA TYR A 460 -10.12 12.40 11.21
C TYR A 460 -10.14 12.01 12.69
N ALA A 461 -9.66 10.80 12.99
CA ALA A 461 -9.58 10.26 14.33
C ALA A 461 -8.13 10.06 14.75
N ALA A 462 -7.74 10.65 15.86
CA ALA A 462 -6.39 10.54 16.39
C ALA A 462 -6.38 10.74 17.92
N PRO A 463 -5.51 10.01 18.65
CA PRO A 463 -5.30 10.29 20.06
C PRO A 463 -4.56 11.62 20.25
N ASP A 464 -4.80 12.28 21.38
CA ASP A 464 -4.19 13.57 21.71
C ASP A 464 -2.66 13.51 21.71
N GLU A 465 -2.08 12.39 22.12
CA GLU A 465 -0.62 12.19 22.11
C GLU A 465 -0.02 12.28 20.71
N LEU A 466 -0.72 11.78 19.68
CA LEU A 466 -0.28 11.92 18.30
C LEU A 466 -0.36 13.38 17.84
N LEU A 467 -1.45 14.08 18.19
CA LEU A 467 -1.63 15.49 17.82
C LEU A 467 -0.56 16.36 18.48
N GLU A 468 -0.23 16.14 19.74
CA GLU A 468 0.87 16.85 20.42
C GLU A 468 2.24 16.52 19.79
N ARG A 469 2.50 15.27 19.38
CA ARG A 469 3.72 14.90 18.65
C ARG A 469 3.83 15.61 17.32
N LEU A 470 2.75 15.71 16.55
CA LEU A 470 2.71 16.44 15.27
C LEU A 470 2.96 17.92 15.48
N LYS A 471 2.35 18.52 16.50
CA LYS A 471 2.59 19.91 16.91
C LYS A 471 4.04 20.15 17.31
N GLN A 472 4.63 19.23 18.10
CA GLN A 472 6.05 19.31 18.47
C GLN A 472 6.98 19.16 17.27
N TYR A 473 6.66 18.26 16.31
CA TYR A 473 7.40 18.14 15.07
C TYR A 473 7.48 19.46 14.30
N VAL A 474 6.40 20.22 14.24
CA VAL A 474 6.43 21.57 13.64
C VAL A 474 7.24 22.54 14.48
N ALA A 475 7.06 22.54 15.82
CA ALA A 475 7.80 23.42 16.72
C ALA A 475 9.33 23.23 16.59
N ASP A 476 9.78 22.01 16.27
CA ASP A 476 11.21 21.67 16.10
C ASP A 476 11.75 21.99 14.69
N GLY A 477 10.90 22.44 13.76
CA GLY A 477 11.32 22.91 12.44
C GLY A 477 10.76 22.11 11.26
N GLY A 478 9.88 21.13 11.51
CA GLY A 478 9.22 20.36 10.46
C GLY A 478 8.16 21.16 9.69
N THR A 479 7.88 20.74 8.47
CA THR A 479 6.75 21.25 7.68
C THR A 479 5.61 20.23 7.70
N LEU A 480 4.44 20.63 8.21
CA LEU A 480 3.26 19.79 8.32
C LEU A 480 2.17 20.27 7.37
N VAL A 481 1.65 19.39 6.52
CA VAL A 481 0.54 19.71 5.61
C VAL A 481 -0.66 18.84 5.97
N ALA A 482 -1.74 19.47 6.41
CA ALA A 482 -2.98 18.79 6.73
C ALA A 482 -4.08 19.10 5.71
N THR A 483 -4.98 18.14 5.52
CA THR A 483 -6.20 18.39 4.75
C THR A 483 -7.41 18.49 5.68
N PHE A 484 -8.53 18.91 5.13
CA PHE A 484 -9.84 18.89 5.76
C PHE A 484 -10.09 17.58 6.52
N LYS A 485 -10.98 17.60 7.50
CA LYS A 485 -11.29 16.48 8.39
C LYS A 485 -10.17 16.09 9.37
N THR A 486 -9.08 16.82 9.46
CA THR A 486 -7.97 16.51 10.38
C THR A 486 -8.30 16.89 11.82
N ALA A 487 -7.97 16.00 12.78
CA ALA A 487 -8.10 16.18 14.24
C ALA A 487 -9.53 16.46 14.72
N PHE A 488 -10.54 15.89 14.05
CA PHE A 488 -11.94 16.14 14.36
C PHE A 488 -12.45 15.34 15.56
N ALA A 489 -11.95 14.11 15.73
CA ALA A 489 -12.36 13.17 16.77
C ALA A 489 -11.14 12.49 17.41
N ASN A 490 -11.32 11.98 18.64
CA ASN A 490 -10.34 11.13 19.28
C ASN A 490 -10.29 9.71 18.68
N GLU A 491 -9.43 8.83 19.20
CA GLU A 491 -9.23 7.46 18.75
C GLU A 491 -10.48 6.55 18.91
N ASN A 492 -11.48 6.99 19.67
CA ASN A 492 -12.77 6.32 19.85
C ASN A 492 -13.88 6.95 18.98
N ILE A 493 -13.52 7.84 18.06
CA ILE A 493 -14.40 8.59 17.16
C ILE A 493 -15.40 9.49 17.93
N LYS A 494 -15.02 9.94 19.10
CA LYS A 494 -15.74 10.96 19.85
C LYS A 494 -15.25 12.33 19.42
N VAL A 495 -16.14 13.14 18.84
CA VAL A 495 -15.81 14.49 18.37
C VAL A 495 -15.37 15.37 19.53
N SER A 496 -14.30 16.12 19.37
CA SER A 496 -13.84 17.10 20.35
C SER A 496 -14.91 18.19 20.57
N HIS A 497 -15.09 18.61 21.81
CA HIS A 497 -15.95 19.74 22.17
C HIS A 497 -15.27 21.10 22.03
N GLU A 498 -13.98 21.12 21.71
CA GLU A 498 -13.21 22.32 21.42
C GLU A 498 -13.36 22.73 19.94
N MET A 499 -12.99 23.98 19.63
CA MET A 499 -12.95 24.43 18.25
C MET A 499 -11.91 23.64 17.45
N GLN A 500 -12.29 23.28 16.24
CA GLN A 500 -11.42 22.53 15.32
C GLN A 500 -10.33 23.43 14.72
N PRO A 501 -9.17 22.88 14.37
CA PRO A 501 -8.73 21.49 14.48
C PRO A 501 -8.12 21.10 15.85
N HIS A 502 -8.82 21.32 16.95
CA HIS A 502 -8.52 20.89 18.31
C HIS A 502 -7.08 21.29 18.77
N ILE A 503 -6.27 20.39 19.26
CA ILE A 503 -4.87 20.62 19.71
C ILE A 503 -4.01 21.32 18.65
N LEU A 504 -4.30 21.09 17.37
CA LEU A 504 -3.53 21.63 16.26
C LEU A 504 -3.93 23.08 15.88
N SER A 505 -4.98 23.67 16.50
CA SER A 505 -5.46 25.01 16.18
C SER A 505 -4.35 26.06 16.20
N ASN A 506 -3.55 26.11 17.27
CA ASN A 506 -2.45 27.09 17.38
C ASN A 506 -1.31 26.77 16.40
N CYS A 507 -1.04 25.48 16.13
CA CYS A 507 -0.02 25.08 15.17
C CYS A 507 -0.36 25.54 13.75
N PHE A 508 -1.62 25.35 13.33
CA PHE A 508 -2.09 25.84 12.03
C PHE A 508 -2.48 27.32 12.02
N GLY A 509 -2.57 27.96 13.19
CA GLY A 509 -2.97 29.36 13.30
C GLY A 509 -4.39 29.65 12.82
N ILE A 510 -5.29 28.68 12.94
CA ILE A 510 -6.67 28.71 12.49
C ILE A 510 -7.63 28.09 13.49
N ASN A 511 -8.89 28.46 13.34
CA ASN A 511 -10.03 27.74 13.91
C ASN A 511 -11.08 27.51 12.83
N TYR A 512 -12.01 26.57 13.03
CA TYR A 512 -13.28 26.53 12.31
C TYR A 512 -14.38 25.90 13.18
N GLN A 513 -15.62 26.25 12.87
CA GLN A 513 -16.82 25.77 13.56
C GLN A 513 -17.82 25.18 12.58
N GLN A 514 -17.72 25.54 11.32
CA GLN A 514 -18.70 25.20 10.30
C GLN A 514 -18.00 24.56 9.10
N PHE A 515 -18.72 23.63 8.48
CA PHE A 515 -18.33 22.97 7.26
C PHE A 515 -19.56 22.66 6.40
N THR A 516 -19.36 22.47 5.11
CA THR A 516 -20.46 22.16 4.18
C THR A 516 -19.93 21.46 2.93
N PHE A 517 -20.84 21.05 2.05
CA PHE A 517 -20.48 20.61 0.71
C PHE A 517 -20.43 21.80 -0.24
N PRO A 518 -19.34 21.97 -1.02
CA PRO A 518 -19.24 23.08 -1.96
C PRO A 518 -20.24 22.91 -3.11
N LYS A 519 -20.85 24.02 -3.50
CA LYS A 519 -21.71 24.08 -4.68
C LYS A 519 -21.37 25.33 -5.47
N ASN A 520 -20.68 25.17 -6.60
CA ASN A 520 -20.20 26.28 -7.43
C ASN A 520 -19.33 27.27 -6.63
N VAL A 521 -18.39 26.75 -5.85
CA VAL A 521 -17.47 27.54 -5.03
C VAL A 521 -16.11 27.58 -5.72
N GLY A 522 -15.70 28.75 -6.17
CA GLY A 522 -14.36 28.99 -6.70
C GLY A 522 -13.33 29.19 -5.59
N LEU A 523 -12.06 29.23 -5.99
CA LEU A 523 -10.93 29.57 -5.12
C LEU A 523 -10.19 30.78 -5.70
N THR A 524 -9.73 31.68 -4.83
CA THR A 524 -8.94 32.85 -5.20
C THR A 524 -7.87 33.16 -4.16
N GLY A 525 -6.69 33.57 -4.57
CA GLY A 525 -5.60 33.87 -3.64
C GLY A 525 -4.22 33.87 -4.31
N SER A 526 -3.16 33.96 -3.51
CA SER A 526 -1.77 33.97 -4.01
C SER A 526 -1.42 32.60 -4.63
N ILE A 527 -1.76 31.49 -3.96
CA ILE A 527 -1.45 30.15 -4.41
C ILE A 527 -2.18 29.78 -5.73
N ILE A 528 -3.38 30.34 -5.95
CA ILE A 528 -4.14 30.11 -7.18
C ILE A 528 -3.49 30.85 -8.37
N ARG A 529 -2.94 32.02 -8.16
CA ARG A 529 -2.21 32.76 -9.20
C ARG A 529 -0.90 32.06 -9.59
N GLU A 530 -0.23 31.44 -8.64
CA GLU A 530 0.98 30.65 -8.91
C GLU A 530 0.66 29.39 -9.71
N SER A 531 -0.44 28.71 -9.41
CA SER A 531 -0.88 27.51 -10.16
C SER A 531 -1.17 27.81 -11.64
N GLY A 532 -1.64 29.02 -11.96
CA GLY A 532 -1.87 29.49 -13.34
C GLY A 532 -0.61 29.99 -14.07
N ALA A 533 0.43 30.41 -13.35
CA ALA A 533 1.67 30.91 -13.93
C ALA A 533 2.51 29.79 -14.60
N ASP A 534 2.50 28.59 -14.05
CA ASP A 534 3.17 27.41 -14.62
C ASP A 534 2.61 27.00 -16.00
N GLU A 535 1.32 27.29 -16.27
CA GLU A 535 0.73 27.06 -17.59
C GLU A 535 1.09 28.15 -18.62
N ALA A 536 1.32 29.38 -18.14
CA ALA A 536 1.70 30.50 -19.01
C ALA A 536 3.14 30.39 -19.53
N ASP A 537 4.06 29.82 -18.73
CA ASP A 537 5.46 29.57 -19.14
C ASP A 537 5.55 28.46 -20.19
N LYS A 538 4.74 27.40 -20.08
CA LYS A 538 4.65 26.33 -21.12
C LYS A 538 4.15 26.86 -22.48
N LYS A 539 3.30 27.89 -22.49
CA LYS A 539 2.83 28.54 -23.73
C LYS A 539 3.90 29.40 -24.41
N ASN A 540 4.92 29.84 -23.69
CA ASN A 540 6.00 30.65 -24.27
C ASN A 540 7.13 29.83 -24.90
N GLU A 541 7.32 28.58 -24.51
CA GLU A 541 8.33 27.68 -25.10
C GLU A 541 7.84 26.96 -26.38
N THR A 542 6.52 26.94 -26.67
CA THR A 542 5.90 26.27 -27.83
C THR A 542 5.23 27.22 -28.83
N LYS A 543 5.78 28.43 -29.01
CA LYS A 543 5.33 29.31 -30.10
C LYS A 543 5.96 28.89 -31.42
N GLU A 544 5.47 27.78 -31.97
CA GLU A 544 5.27 27.61 -33.42
C GLU A 544 4.29 26.44 -33.65
N ILE A 545 3.19 26.79 -34.34
CA ILE A 545 2.25 25.92 -35.06
C ILE A 545 0.96 25.49 -34.32
N ILE A 546 -0.12 25.98 -34.96
CA ILE A 546 -1.53 25.57 -34.96
C ILE A 546 -2.43 26.08 -33.86
N GLU A 547 -3.12 27.20 -34.21
CA GLU A 547 -4.39 27.59 -33.63
C GLU A 547 -5.45 26.50 -33.82
N THR A 548 -5.79 25.79 -32.73
CA THR A 548 -7.12 25.25 -32.54
C THR A 548 -7.56 25.64 -31.13
N GLU A 549 -8.61 26.42 -31.12
CA GLU A 549 -9.29 26.91 -29.93
C GLU A 549 -9.79 25.73 -29.08
N GLU A 550 -9.25 25.61 -27.86
CA GLU A 550 -10.01 25.26 -26.65
C GLU A 550 -9.13 25.57 -25.43
N ASN A 551 -9.08 26.86 -25.10
CA ASN A 551 -8.43 27.34 -23.90
C ASN A 551 -9.51 27.38 -22.82
N THR A 552 -9.79 26.26 -22.16
CA THR A 552 -10.61 26.25 -20.95
C THR A 552 -9.70 26.51 -19.77
N ASP A 553 -9.57 27.77 -19.37
CA ASP A 553 -9.20 28.13 -17.99
C ASP A 553 -10.29 27.52 -17.08
N VAL A 554 -10.06 26.30 -16.61
CA VAL A 554 -10.93 25.68 -15.61
C VAL A 554 -10.66 26.44 -14.31
N PRO A 555 -11.63 27.20 -13.79
CA PRO A 555 -11.41 27.97 -12.57
C PRO A 555 -11.05 27.02 -11.42
N ALA A 556 -10.08 27.38 -10.61
CA ALA A 556 -9.78 26.66 -9.37
C ALA A 556 -11.04 26.59 -8.50
N THR A 557 -11.43 25.38 -8.09
CA THR A 557 -12.69 25.15 -7.39
C THR A 557 -12.52 24.28 -6.16
N ALA A 558 -13.31 24.58 -5.13
CA ALA A 558 -13.49 23.68 -4.00
C ALA A 558 -14.38 22.49 -4.41
N LYS A 559 -13.96 21.29 -4.06
CA LYS A 559 -14.66 20.03 -4.37
C LYS A 559 -14.94 19.26 -3.09
N VAL A 560 -15.90 18.35 -3.13
CA VAL A 560 -16.19 17.29 -2.14
C VAL A 560 -16.66 17.84 -0.80
N PHE A 561 -15.82 18.51 -0.07
CA PHE A 561 -16.05 18.99 1.31
C PHE A 561 -15.31 20.32 1.53
N MET A 562 -15.88 21.21 2.31
CA MET A 562 -15.23 22.47 2.65
C MET A 562 -15.46 22.87 4.10
N GLU A 563 -14.39 23.25 4.77
CA GLU A 563 -14.36 23.82 6.11
C GLU A 563 -14.24 25.35 6.02
N LEU A 564 -15.00 26.04 6.83
CA LEU A 564 -15.01 27.50 6.82
C LEU A 564 -13.93 28.01 7.78
N LEU A 565 -12.68 28.07 7.27
CA LEU A 565 -11.51 28.41 8.09
C LEU A 565 -11.53 29.88 8.51
N MET A 566 -11.28 30.10 9.80
CA MET A 566 -11.13 31.43 10.41
C MET A 566 -9.67 31.61 10.82
N PRO A 567 -8.85 32.31 10.03
CA PRO A 567 -7.46 32.56 10.36
C PRO A 567 -7.33 33.35 11.67
N GLN A 568 -6.38 32.95 12.52
CA GLN A 568 -5.99 33.70 13.73
C GLN A 568 -4.64 34.38 13.49
N GLU A 569 -3.59 33.59 13.29
CA GLU A 569 -2.23 34.05 13.00
C GLU A 569 -1.75 33.61 11.60
N ALA A 570 -2.46 32.67 10.97
CA ALA A 570 -2.07 32.11 9.69
C ALA A 570 -2.22 33.13 8.52
N GLU A 571 -1.27 33.10 7.62
CA GLU A 571 -1.37 33.69 6.29
C GLU A 571 -2.40 32.93 5.45
N VAL A 572 -3.27 33.69 4.74
CA VAL A 572 -4.25 33.08 3.83
C VAL A 572 -3.66 32.98 2.44
N LEU A 573 -3.50 31.72 1.96
CA LEU A 573 -3.03 31.41 0.61
C LEU A 573 -4.18 31.39 -0.40
N ALA A 574 -5.38 30.96 0.03
CA ALA A 574 -6.60 31.00 -0.78
C ALA A 574 -7.84 31.25 0.08
N PHE A 575 -8.78 32.01 -0.50
CA PHE A 575 -10.14 32.22 0.00
C PHE A 575 -11.14 31.46 -0.88
N TYR A 576 -12.34 31.21 -0.35
CA TYR A 576 -13.46 30.75 -1.16
C TYR A 576 -14.01 31.89 -2.01
N ASP A 577 -14.03 31.73 -3.33
CA ASP A 577 -14.65 32.69 -4.24
C ASP A 577 -16.13 32.36 -4.40
N HIS A 578 -16.90 32.86 -3.45
CA HIS A 578 -18.36 32.67 -3.40
C HIS A 578 -19.01 33.84 -2.65
N TYR A 579 -20.16 34.34 -3.13
CA TYR A 579 -20.82 35.53 -2.55
C TYR A 579 -21.09 35.42 -1.04
N ASN A 580 -21.28 34.20 -0.52
CA ASN A 580 -21.58 33.96 0.91
C ASN A 580 -20.37 33.50 1.73
N TRP A 581 -19.35 32.89 1.09
CA TRP A 581 -18.24 32.24 1.80
C TRP A 581 -16.90 32.99 1.67
N LYS A 582 -16.85 34.12 0.97
CA LYS A 582 -15.63 34.86 0.66
C LYS A 582 -14.85 35.39 1.87
N GLU A 583 -15.47 35.45 3.03
CA GLU A 583 -14.83 35.85 4.30
C GLU A 583 -14.03 34.71 4.94
N TYR A 584 -14.16 33.49 4.46
CA TYR A 584 -13.49 32.32 5.00
C TYR A 584 -12.31 31.92 4.14
N ALA A 585 -11.21 31.53 4.79
CA ALA A 585 -10.07 30.96 4.12
C ALA A 585 -10.35 29.50 3.69
N ALA A 586 -9.74 29.11 2.58
CA ALA A 586 -9.76 27.73 2.06
C ALA A 586 -8.41 27.04 2.25
N ILE A 587 -7.30 27.80 2.11
CA ILE A 587 -5.94 27.28 2.30
C ILE A 587 -5.15 28.32 3.10
N THR A 588 -4.44 27.86 4.12
CA THR A 588 -3.65 28.72 5.01
C THR A 588 -2.26 28.16 5.25
N LYS A 589 -1.32 29.06 5.58
CA LYS A 589 0.03 28.74 6.03
C LYS A 589 0.33 29.47 7.31
N ASN A 590 0.86 28.77 8.31
CA ASN A 590 1.29 29.36 9.57
C ASN A 590 2.76 29.04 9.85
N HIS A 591 3.47 30.02 10.40
CA HIS A 591 4.78 29.78 10.95
C HIS A 591 4.61 29.54 12.46
N TYR A 592 4.93 28.33 12.90
CA TYR A 592 4.78 27.93 14.30
C TYR A 592 6.14 27.54 14.87
N GLU A 593 6.61 28.33 15.84
CA GLU A 593 7.95 28.20 16.44
C GLU A 593 9.05 28.21 15.35
N LYS A 594 9.66 27.06 15.02
CA LYS A 594 10.72 26.94 14.02
C LYS A 594 10.22 26.39 12.66
N GLY A 595 9.02 25.85 12.61
CA GLY A 595 8.51 25.15 11.45
C GLY A 595 7.33 25.82 10.79
N THR A 596 6.73 25.13 9.85
CA THR A 596 5.61 25.62 9.03
C THR A 596 4.47 24.61 9.05
N ALA A 597 3.25 25.09 9.17
CA ALA A 597 2.03 24.30 9.08
C ALA A 597 1.12 24.84 7.99
N ILE A 598 0.70 24.00 7.06
CA ILE A 598 -0.22 24.33 5.96
C ILE A 598 -1.51 23.54 6.13
N TYR A 599 -2.66 24.20 6.04
CA TYR A 599 -3.96 23.57 6.14
C TYR A 599 -4.78 23.77 4.88
N ILE A 600 -5.30 22.67 4.33
CA ILE A 600 -6.12 22.64 3.11
C ILE A 600 -7.56 22.30 3.52
N GLY A 601 -8.44 23.29 3.60
CA GLY A 601 -9.80 23.14 4.12
C GLY A 601 -10.81 22.56 3.13
N CYS A 602 -10.41 22.22 1.91
CA CYS A 602 -11.28 21.58 0.90
C CYS A 602 -10.44 20.74 -0.08
N MET A 603 -11.06 19.80 -0.77
CA MET A 603 -10.41 19.17 -1.91
C MET A 603 -10.35 20.15 -3.08
N THR A 604 -9.22 20.25 -3.77
CA THR A 604 -8.98 21.19 -4.86
C THR A 604 -8.79 20.45 -6.19
N ASP A 605 -8.57 21.20 -7.26
CA ASP A 605 -8.01 20.70 -8.50
C ASP A 605 -6.50 20.36 -8.33
N ASP A 606 -5.96 19.60 -9.29
CA ASP A 606 -4.59 19.08 -9.21
C ASP A 606 -3.53 20.20 -9.30
N ASN A 607 -3.77 21.25 -10.06
CA ASN A 607 -2.81 22.36 -10.20
C ASN A 607 -2.70 23.13 -8.88
N THR A 608 -3.83 23.40 -8.24
CA THR A 608 -3.85 24.02 -6.90
C THR A 608 -3.12 23.15 -5.88
N LEU A 609 -3.37 21.81 -5.88
CA LEU A 609 -2.67 20.89 -4.98
C LEU A 609 -1.16 20.91 -5.23
N LYS A 610 -0.72 20.84 -6.49
CA LYS A 610 0.71 20.88 -6.85
C LYS A 610 1.38 22.20 -6.43
N ALA A 611 0.66 23.31 -6.50
CA ALA A 611 1.15 24.60 -5.98
C ALA A 611 1.31 24.57 -4.45
N VAL A 612 0.36 23.99 -3.72
CA VAL A 612 0.48 23.80 -2.25
C VAL A 612 1.64 22.88 -1.90
N ILE A 613 1.83 21.78 -2.61
CA ILE A 613 2.97 20.87 -2.42
C ILE A 613 4.28 21.65 -2.67
N THR A 614 4.35 22.44 -3.74
CA THR A 614 5.52 23.27 -4.05
C THR A 614 5.84 24.23 -2.90
N GLU A 615 4.83 24.89 -2.34
CA GLU A 615 5.00 25.79 -1.20
C GLU A 615 5.45 25.04 0.07
N ALA A 616 4.93 23.83 0.31
CA ALA A 616 5.37 22.99 1.40
C ALA A 616 6.84 22.59 1.28
N LEU A 617 7.29 22.22 0.07
CA LEU A 617 8.68 21.85 -0.19
C LEU A 617 9.62 23.06 -0.03
N ARG A 618 9.22 24.25 -0.50
CA ARG A 618 9.97 25.48 -0.27
C ARG A 618 10.11 25.78 1.23
N SER A 619 9.01 25.66 1.98
CA SER A 619 9.01 25.83 3.44
C SER A 619 9.91 24.82 4.16
N ALA A 620 10.01 23.61 3.63
CA ALA A 620 10.86 22.54 4.13
C ALA A 620 12.33 22.63 3.63
N GLU A 621 12.69 23.67 2.89
CA GLU A 621 14.01 23.84 2.24
C GLU A 621 14.41 22.60 1.40
N LEU A 622 13.46 22.10 0.60
CA LEU A 622 13.66 20.99 -0.34
C LEU A 622 13.65 21.54 -1.77
N GLU A 623 14.59 21.03 -2.56
CA GLU A 623 14.67 21.33 -3.98
C GLU A 623 13.54 20.66 -4.75
N LEU A 624 12.98 21.36 -5.72
CA LEU A 624 11.98 20.82 -6.63
C LEU A 624 12.68 19.94 -7.69
N PRO A 625 12.14 18.76 -7.99
CA PRO A 625 12.69 17.92 -9.05
C PRO A 625 12.60 18.57 -10.43
N GLU A 626 13.63 18.34 -11.27
CA GLU A 626 13.74 18.89 -12.63
C GLU A 626 12.90 18.08 -13.65
N TYR A 627 12.66 16.81 -13.36
CA TYR A 627 11.94 15.91 -14.25
C TYR A 627 10.43 16.10 -14.15
N ARG A 628 9.74 15.82 -15.24
CA ARG A 628 8.28 15.95 -15.36
C ARG A 628 7.65 14.70 -15.92
N TRP A 629 6.42 14.44 -15.50
CA TRP A 629 5.58 13.42 -16.13
C TRP A 629 5.57 13.57 -17.66
N PRO A 630 5.67 12.50 -18.45
CA PRO A 630 5.58 11.08 -18.09
C PRO A 630 6.93 10.41 -17.72
N VAL A 631 7.99 11.16 -17.54
CA VAL A 631 9.27 10.64 -17.04
C VAL A 631 9.29 10.68 -15.53
N ILE A 632 9.46 9.51 -14.93
CA ILE A 632 9.60 9.36 -13.47
C ILE A 632 11.03 8.95 -13.15
N VAL A 633 11.63 9.65 -12.19
CA VAL A 633 12.99 9.35 -11.71
C VAL A 633 12.95 8.94 -10.26
N ARG A 634 13.47 7.75 -9.99
CA ARG A 634 13.63 7.22 -8.63
C ARG A 634 15.10 6.91 -8.38
N LYS A 635 15.55 7.10 -7.14
CA LYS A 635 16.96 6.90 -6.80
C LYS A 635 17.15 6.26 -5.44
N GLY A 636 18.29 5.64 -5.25
CA GLY A 636 18.71 5.10 -3.97
C GLY A 636 20.21 4.82 -3.95
N THR A 637 20.72 4.35 -2.84
CA THR A 637 22.12 3.96 -2.68
C THR A 637 22.22 2.44 -2.65
N ASN A 638 23.06 1.85 -3.51
CA ASN A 638 23.29 0.40 -3.55
C ASN A 638 24.31 -0.04 -2.48
N ASP A 639 24.55 -1.36 -2.39
CA ASP A 639 25.52 -1.94 -1.45
C ASP A 639 26.98 -1.52 -1.73
N LEU A 640 27.27 -0.97 -2.92
CA LEU A 640 28.57 -0.41 -3.28
C LEU A 640 28.75 1.04 -2.80
N GLY A 641 27.73 1.60 -2.14
CA GLY A 641 27.70 2.99 -1.66
C GLY A 641 27.48 4.03 -2.77
N LYS A 642 27.06 3.60 -3.95
CA LYS A 642 26.83 4.45 -5.12
C LYS A 642 25.35 4.78 -5.28
N CYS A 643 25.08 6.02 -5.72
CA CYS A 643 23.73 6.42 -6.09
C CYS A 643 23.34 5.75 -7.43
N VAL A 644 22.18 5.10 -7.45
CA VAL A 644 21.58 4.52 -8.65
C VAL A 644 20.30 5.27 -8.97
N ARG A 645 20.19 5.80 -10.19
CA ARG A 645 19.02 6.50 -10.70
C ARG A 645 18.32 5.68 -11.77
N TYR A 646 17.04 5.45 -11.58
CA TYR A 646 16.14 4.84 -12.54
C TYR A 646 15.35 5.96 -13.22
N ILE A 647 15.46 6.08 -14.54
CA ILE A 647 14.78 7.07 -15.36
C ILE A 647 13.76 6.31 -16.23
N LEU A 648 12.50 6.37 -15.85
CA LEU A 648 11.41 5.53 -16.33
C LEU A 648 10.51 6.37 -17.25
N ASN A 649 10.24 5.88 -18.46
CA ASN A 649 9.32 6.53 -19.40
C ASN A 649 7.99 5.76 -19.44
N TYR A 650 6.95 6.35 -18.88
CA TYR A 650 5.58 5.81 -18.86
C TYR A 650 4.73 6.38 -20.00
N SER A 651 5.28 6.40 -21.21
CA SER A 651 4.52 6.85 -22.39
C SER A 651 4.85 6.05 -23.64
N ALA A 652 3.95 6.14 -24.64
CA ALA A 652 4.13 5.57 -25.96
C ALA A 652 5.08 6.38 -26.87
N GLU A 653 5.66 7.46 -26.34
CA GLU A 653 6.53 8.36 -27.09
C GLU A 653 7.95 8.35 -26.53
N GLU A 654 8.94 8.59 -27.38
CA GLU A 654 10.31 8.81 -26.99
C GLU A 654 10.43 10.12 -26.18
N GLN A 655 11.11 10.05 -25.03
CA GLN A 655 11.34 11.20 -24.17
C GLN A 655 12.82 11.60 -24.20
N LYS A 656 13.07 12.89 -24.42
CA LYS A 656 14.41 13.48 -24.29
C LYS A 656 14.47 14.32 -23.03
N VAL A 657 15.38 13.97 -22.14
CA VAL A 657 15.55 14.68 -20.86
C VAL A 657 17.01 14.98 -20.63
N SER A 658 17.29 16.11 -19.96
CA SER A 658 18.64 16.38 -19.46
C SER A 658 18.89 15.51 -18.22
N TYR A 659 20.04 14.90 -18.13
CA TYR A 659 20.45 14.17 -16.94
C TYR A 659 20.91 15.15 -15.85
N TYR A 660 20.31 15.07 -14.70
CA TYR A 660 20.67 15.86 -13.52
C TYR A 660 21.20 14.95 -12.42
N GLY A 661 22.51 14.77 -12.37
CA GLY A 661 23.19 13.92 -11.40
C GLY A 661 24.69 13.97 -11.56
N LYS A 662 25.42 13.25 -10.74
CA LYS A 662 26.86 13.12 -10.93
C LYS A 662 27.16 12.27 -12.16
N ASN A 663 28.34 12.51 -12.77
CA ASN A 663 28.79 11.67 -13.86
C ASN A 663 28.76 10.18 -13.44
N GLY A 664 28.36 9.32 -14.34
CA GLY A 664 28.14 7.91 -14.04
C GLY A 664 28.18 7.01 -15.27
N THR A 665 27.73 5.78 -15.08
CA THR A 665 27.60 4.77 -16.14
C THR A 665 26.15 4.33 -16.26
N GLU A 666 25.60 4.35 -17.47
CA GLU A 666 24.33 3.71 -17.77
C GLU A 666 24.54 2.19 -17.78
N LEU A 667 23.93 1.50 -16.80
CA LEU A 667 24.25 0.11 -16.50
C LEU A 667 23.85 -0.89 -17.60
N LEU A 668 22.81 -0.57 -18.39
CA LEU A 668 22.28 -1.47 -19.41
C LEU A 668 23.08 -1.40 -20.71
N SER A 669 23.64 -0.25 -21.05
CA SER A 669 24.47 -0.04 -22.26
C SER A 669 25.95 -0.02 -21.97
N GLY A 670 26.37 0.27 -20.75
CA GLY A 670 27.76 0.50 -20.36
C GLY A 670 28.29 1.88 -20.79
N GLU A 671 27.49 2.77 -21.32
CA GLU A 671 27.86 4.11 -21.76
C GLU A 671 28.08 5.05 -20.56
N SER A 672 29.01 5.97 -20.69
CA SER A 672 29.19 7.04 -19.69
C SER A 672 28.14 8.12 -19.87
N VAL A 673 27.63 8.68 -18.78
CA VAL A 673 26.66 9.77 -18.74
C VAL A 673 27.22 10.92 -17.92
N GLN A 674 27.10 12.15 -18.41
CA GLN A 674 27.56 13.36 -17.73
C GLN A 674 26.41 14.26 -17.29
N ASP A 675 26.63 15.04 -16.24
CA ASP A 675 25.65 16.04 -15.79
C ASP A 675 25.34 17.03 -16.93
N GLY A 676 24.04 17.32 -17.11
CA GLY A 676 23.52 18.16 -18.19
C GLY A 676 23.42 17.48 -19.56
N GLU A 677 23.90 16.24 -19.70
CA GLU A 677 23.81 15.50 -20.96
C GLU A 677 22.36 15.16 -21.32
N SER A 678 22.01 15.34 -22.60
CA SER A 678 20.69 14.91 -23.10
C SER A 678 20.64 13.41 -23.30
N ILE A 679 19.78 12.74 -22.56
CA ILE A 679 19.53 11.30 -22.70
C ILE A 679 18.16 11.05 -23.31
N THR A 680 18.09 9.99 -24.12
CA THR A 680 16.86 9.56 -24.78
C THR A 680 16.35 8.30 -24.12
N VAL A 681 15.08 8.30 -23.70
CA VAL A 681 14.39 7.12 -23.15
C VAL A 681 13.28 6.72 -24.11
N SER A 682 13.43 5.57 -24.74
CA SER A 682 12.44 5.05 -25.70
C SER A 682 11.06 4.82 -25.06
N PRO A 683 9.99 4.67 -25.85
CA PRO A 683 8.66 4.35 -25.33
C PRO A 683 8.65 3.13 -24.41
N TRP A 684 7.96 3.21 -23.28
CA TRP A 684 7.81 2.13 -22.29
C TRP A 684 9.16 1.50 -21.91
N ASN A 685 10.16 2.33 -21.64
CA ASN A 685 11.51 1.87 -21.40
C ASN A 685 12.17 2.62 -20.23
N ILE A 686 13.41 2.25 -19.94
CA ILE A 686 14.17 2.72 -18.77
C ILE A 686 15.63 2.98 -19.14
N LYS A 687 16.24 3.90 -18.40
CA LYS A 687 17.69 4.07 -18.25
C LYS A 687 18.07 3.96 -16.78
N ILE A 688 19.18 3.31 -16.47
CA ILE A 688 19.66 3.13 -15.11
C ILE A 688 21.09 3.65 -15.03
N VAL A 689 21.28 4.75 -14.30
CA VAL A 689 22.60 5.38 -14.16
C VAL A 689 23.14 5.15 -12.74
N GLU A 690 24.30 4.50 -12.66
CA GLU A 690 25.08 4.42 -11.42
C GLU A 690 26.08 5.56 -11.40
N GLU A 691 25.99 6.45 -10.43
CA GLU A 691 26.86 7.61 -10.24
C GLU A 691 28.26 7.17 -9.78
N ALA A 692 29.31 7.89 -10.22
CA ALA A 692 30.70 7.59 -9.92
C ALA A 692 31.04 7.77 -8.43
#